data_533464196afd2404cdb15098c166f1fc
#
_entry.id   533464196afd2404cdb15098c166f1fc
#
_cell.length_a   1.000
_cell.length_b   1.000
_cell.length_c   1.000
_cell.angle_alpha   90.00
_cell.angle_beta   90.00
_cell.angle_gamma   90.00
#
_symmetry.space_group_name_H-M   'P 1'
#
loop_
_entity.id
_entity.type
_entity.pdbx_description
1 polymer ?
#
loop_
_entity_poly.entity_id
_entity_poly.type
_entity_poly.pdbx_seq_one_letter_code
_entity_poly.pdbx_strand_id
1 'polypeptide(L)'
;MSRGDGAYLFYCSECTSYVIVKPMKQLFALNIAAIVFALFNAGSASAQLGLRSGAVAPNQSKEFQLAAARKVDKLVGAEFRRKQTRPLPKSTDAEFLRRSYLTAIGRIPSYEEAAEFLDSEESGKRVALIDTLIGSYGYNMHMFNWWADLLRATDSFQNTSGAPYIKWIKDAIAEDKPYNKMVHELISATGGGWQNGAVGYYMRDKGMLKDNMANTTRIFLGTRIECAQCHNHPFDSWKQMEFYEMAAFTAGMKIGERDSFSSYLSDKEDEEGMDRGLRDVSRLIRYAVFDFSVADAGNGSIKLPDDYKYRDGKPGERVGAKSLSGFGKNVRVSLKSKAKGAGEARQEFADWMVSPQNPRFTKVIANRMWKRVMGTGLFEPLDNFSSGAAPSNPALMAYLEELLVDLNYDLKAFQKVLFHTYTFQLAPSPAQHPARSPYNFNGRQLKRLSAEQVWDSLLTLKIDKPDVRKGNGYSGGAIMFRNRPVLVGKKTMKDIYSEVIAIDSPAAVWKYAENLHKQIKGDKGGGAKASGKMKMEMMMAQNARKYGQEMRASELSSPMPNGHFLRQFGQSDREVIENASTDSDVTQVLSILNGHIEKQITSNGGSKVFKVVNDGRTDADKIDRIFLSILSRRPSEGEKELFLNEFKRNRGAAVRNAVSALISTAEFMFIQ
;
A
#
# COMPACT_ATOMS: atom_id res chain seq x y z
N MET A 1 -28.37 -43.65 49.82
CA MET A 1 -27.39 -42.93 50.63
C MET A 1 -27.18 -41.57 50.00
N SER A 2 -27.91 -40.60 50.53
CA SER A 2 -27.90 -39.20 50.06
C SER A 2 -26.75 -38.45 50.75
N ARG A 3 -25.90 -37.81 49.99
CA ARG A 3 -24.98 -36.79 50.52
C ARG A 3 -25.70 -35.45 50.54
N GLY A 4 -25.96 -34.94 51.75
CA GLY A 4 -26.61 -33.68 51.97
C GLY A 4 -25.68 -32.51 51.71
N ASP A 5 -26.22 -31.50 51.04
CA ASP A 5 -25.59 -30.18 50.88
C ASP A 5 -25.58 -29.44 52.24
N GLY A 6 -24.38 -29.21 52.79
CA GLY A 6 -24.21 -28.48 54.05
C GLY A 6 -24.40 -26.97 53.82
N ALA A 7 -25.57 -26.47 54.16
CA ALA A 7 -25.79 -25.03 54.28
C ALA A 7 -25.53 -24.59 55.72
N TYR A 8 -24.72 -23.55 55.91
CA TYR A 8 -24.49 -22.93 57.23
C TYR A 8 -25.37 -21.70 57.41
N LEU A 9 -26.12 -21.64 58.49
CA LEU A 9 -26.89 -20.47 58.89
C LEU A 9 -26.05 -19.58 59.83
N PHE A 10 -25.88 -18.35 59.50
CA PHE A 10 -25.30 -17.32 60.35
C PHE A 10 -26.40 -16.38 60.81
N TYR A 11 -26.46 -16.11 62.10
CA TYR A 11 -27.42 -15.19 62.73
C TYR A 11 -26.76 -13.82 62.88
N CYS A 12 -27.39 -12.79 62.35
CA CYS A 12 -27.00 -11.41 62.57
C CYS A 12 -27.98 -10.77 63.52
N SER A 13 -27.50 -10.29 64.68
CA SER A 13 -28.31 -9.77 65.77
C SER A 13 -29.02 -8.44 65.51
N GLU A 14 -28.79 -7.82 64.38
CA GLU A 14 -29.35 -6.50 64.01
C GLU A 14 -30.21 -6.50 62.74
N CYS A 15 -30.42 -7.64 62.10
CA CYS A 15 -31.25 -7.71 60.88
C CYS A 15 -32.32 -8.77 60.96
N THR A 16 -33.56 -8.40 60.73
CA THR A 16 -34.74 -9.27 60.76
C THR A 16 -34.90 -10.21 59.58
N SER A 17 -33.78 -10.54 58.87
CA SER A 17 -33.81 -11.40 57.67
C SER A 17 -32.69 -12.44 57.72
N TYR A 18 -33.00 -13.69 57.43
CA TYR A 18 -32.03 -14.77 57.29
C TYR A 18 -31.36 -14.71 55.95
N VAL A 19 -30.01 -14.68 55.88
CA VAL A 19 -29.21 -14.77 54.68
C VAL A 19 -28.59 -16.17 54.58
N ILE A 20 -28.95 -16.93 53.56
CA ILE A 20 -28.33 -18.22 53.25
C ILE A 20 -27.04 -17.98 52.48
N VAL A 21 -25.89 -18.22 53.13
CA VAL A 21 -24.59 -18.13 52.48
C VAL A 21 -24.16 -19.53 52.01
N LYS A 22 -24.03 -19.72 50.71
CA LYS A 22 -23.46 -20.94 50.11
C LYS A 22 -21.94 -21.00 50.33
N PRO A 23 -21.33 -22.20 50.40
CA PRO A 23 -19.90 -22.32 50.67
C PRO A 23 -19.05 -21.61 49.59
N MET A 24 -17.94 -21.02 50.01
CA MET A 24 -17.07 -20.10 49.25
C MET A 24 -16.64 -20.59 47.87
N LYS A 25 -16.57 -21.91 47.65
CA LYS A 25 -16.29 -22.51 46.33
C LYS A 25 -17.41 -22.26 45.28
N GLN A 26 -18.66 -22.15 45.71
CA GLN A 26 -19.79 -21.86 44.83
C GLN A 26 -19.92 -20.35 44.55
N LEU A 27 -19.53 -19.48 45.50
CA LEU A 27 -19.47 -18.04 45.29
C LEU A 27 -18.36 -17.64 44.27
N PHE A 28 -17.21 -18.35 44.34
CA PHE A 28 -16.13 -18.12 43.34
C PHE A 28 -16.53 -18.60 41.94
N ALA A 29 -17.23 -19.73 41.84
CA ALA A 29 -17.72 -20.22 40.55
C ALA A 29 -18.85 -19.33 39.97
N LEU A 30 -19.71 -18.79 40.83
CA LEU A 30 -20.77 -17.86 40.40
C LEU A 30 -20.21 -16.49 39.97
N ASN A 31 -19.18 -15.99 40.67
CA ASN A 31 -18.52 -14.74 40.27
C ASN A 31 -17.69 -14.90 38.95
N ILE A 32 -17.03 -16.03 38.77
CA ILE A 32 -16.33 -16.33 37.53
C ILE A 32 -17.34 -16.53 36.39
N ALA A 33 -18.44 -17.22 36.62
CA ALA A 33 -19.50 -17.38 35.62
C ALA A 33 -20.17 -16.04 35.25
N ALA A 34 -20.37 -15.15 36.24
CA ALA A 34 -20.92 -13.82 36.00
C ALA A 34 -19.91 -12.91 35.28
N ILE A 35 -18.62 -13.00 35.59
CA ILE A 35 -17.56 -12.25 34.87
C ILE A 35 -17.35 -12.82 33.47
N VAL A 36 -17.34 -14.15 33.31
CA VAL A 36 -17.25 -14.78 31.99
C VAL A 36 -18.52 -14.50 31.17
N PHE A 37 -19.70 -14.48 31.78
CA PHE A 37 -20.95 -14.12 31.11
C PHE A 37 -21.00 -12.60 30.74
N ALA A 38 -20.45 -11.73 31.61
CA ALA A 38 -20.31 -10.30 31.31
C ALA A 38 -19.24 -10.02 30.26
N LEU A 39 -18.13 -10.76 30.24
CA LEU A 39 -17.11 -10.68 29.20
C LEU A 39 -17.59 -11.32 27.87
N PHE A 40 -18.38 -12.41 27.96
CA PHE A 40 -19.02 -12.99 26.77
C PHE A 40 -20.14 -12.07 26.23
N ASN A 41 -20.92 -11.43 27.10
CA ASN A 41 -21.92 -10.45 26.65
C ASN A 41 -21.31 -9.12 26.25
N ALA A 42 -20.19 -8.69 26.82
CA ALA A 42 -19.43 -7.53 26.32
C ALA A 42 -18.73 -7.84 24.99
N GLY A 43 -18.19 -9.06 24.83
CA GLY A 43 -17.66 -9.56 23.55
C GLY A 43 -18.75 -9.77 22.50
N SER A 44 -19.91 -10.33 22.87
CA SER A 44 -21.05 -10.46 21.97
C SER A 44 -21.80 -9.14 21.75
N ALA A 45 -21.78 -8.17 22.68
CA ALA A 45 -22.30 -6.84 22.39
C ALA A 45 -21.36 -6.03 21.48
N SER A 46 -20.04 -6.19 21.58
CA SER A 46 -19.10 -5.64 20.57
C SER A 46 -19.12 -6.42 19.27
N ALA A 47 -19.34 -7.74 19.32
CA ALA A 47 -19.57 -8.56 18.13
C ALA A 47 -20.98 -8.37 17.56
N GLN A 48 -21.99 -8.10 18.39
CA GLN A 48 -23.34 -7.72 17.93
C GLN A 48 -23.43 -6.25 17.48
N LEU A 49 -22.55 -5.36 17.93
CA LEU A 49 -22.35 -4.06 17.28
C LEU A 49 -21.55 -4.17 15.98
N GLY A 50 -20.73 -5.20 15.82
CA GLY A 50 -20.09 -5.59 14.56
C GLY A 50 -20.92 -6.54 13.68
N LEU A 51 -21.88 -7.28 14.29
CA LEU A 51 -22.83 -8.19 13.65
C LEU A 51 -24.27 -7.62 13.61
N ARG A 52 -24.47 -6.35 13.85
CA ARG A 52 -25.59 -5.67 13.22
C ARG A 52 -25.29 -5.61 11.75
N SER A 53 -25.35 -6.84 11.24
CA SER A 53 -25.83 -7.19 9.90
C SER A 53 -26.08 -5.99 9.05
N GLY A 54 -25.21 -5.75 8.11
CA GLY A 54 -25.66 -5.37 6.80
C GLY A 54 -26.44 -4.09 6.60
N ALA A 55 -26.69 -3.26 7.59
CA ALA A 55 -27.03 -1.87 7.34
C ALA A 55 -25.73 -1.14 7.04
N VAL A 56 -25.33 -1.17 5.76
CA VAL A 56 -24.33 -0.25 5.20
C VAL A 56 -24.68 1.12 5.74
N ALA A 57 -23.71 1.82 6.34
CA ALA A 57 -23.94 3.20 6.79
C ALA A 57 -24.62 3.95 5.66
N PRO A 58 -25.66 4.77 5.90
CA PRO A 58 -26.43 5.42 4.81
C PRO A 58 -25.54 6.07 3.75
N ASN A 59 -24.39 6.59 4.15
CA ASN A 59 -23.38 7.23 3.28
C ASN A 59 -22.55 6.23 2.45
N GLN A 60 -22.66 4.93 2.70
CA GLN A 60 -21.97 3.87 1.94
C GLN A 60 -22.92 3.06 1.07
N SER A 61 -24.21 3.38 1.08
CA SER A 61 -25.19 2.71 0.25
C SER A 61 -24.90 2.92 -1.25
N LYS A 62 -25.31 1.99 -2.07
CA LYS A 62 -25.18 2.10 -3.52
C LYS A 62 -25.91 3.34 -4.07
N GLU A 63 -27.08 3.62 -3.54
CA GLU A 63 -27.91 4.78 -3.88
C GLU A 63 -27.17 6.08 -3.59
N PHE A 64 -26.55 6.19 -2.41
CA PHE A 64 -25.72 7.34 -2.06
C PHE A 64 -24.55 7.50 -3.03
N GLN A 65 -23.80 6.42 -3.31
CA GLN A 65 -22.64 6.44 -4.22
C GLN A 65 -23.03 6.89 -5.63
N LEU A 66 -24.15 6.40 -6.15
CA LEU A 66 -24.67 6.80 -7.46
C LEU A 66 -25.20 8.25 -7.47
N ALA A 67 -25.80 8.71 -6.36
CA ALA A 67 -26.23 10.11 -6.22
C ALA A 67 -25.02 11.05 -6.15
N ALA A 68 -23.97 10.68 -5.40
CA ALA A 68 -22.71 11.40 -5.33
C ALA A 68 -22.02 11.47 -6.69
N ALA A 69 -22.00 10.38 -7.45
CA ALA A 69 -21.46 10.35 -8.81
C ALA A 69 -22.19 11.33 -9.74
N ARG A 70 -23.53 11.37 -9.67
CA ARG A 70 -24.33 12.35 -10.44
C ARG A 70 -24.01 13.80 -10.03
N LYS A 71 -23.74 14.07 -8.73
CA LYS A 71 -23.33 15.41 -8.25
C LYS A 71 -21.95 15.78 -8.81
N VAL A 72 -20.99 14.86 -8.85
CA VAL A 72 -19.69 15.05 -9.53
C VAL A 72 -19.90 15.44 -10.99
N ASP A 73 -20.70 14.66 -11.74
CA ASP A 73 -20.95 14.91 -13.16
C ASP A 73 -21.66 16.26 -13.40
N LYS A 74 -22.55 16.67 -12.50
CA LYS A 74 -23.20 18.01 -12.56
C LYS A 74 -22.16 19.13 -12.42
N LEU A 75 -21.16 18.98 -11.54
CA LEU A 75 -20.10 19.96 -11.33
C LEU A 75 -19.13 20.02 -12.51
N VAL A 76 -18.75 18.86 -13.06
CA VAL A 76 -17.95 18.78 -14.30
C VAL A 76 -18.73 19.38 -15.47
N GLY A 77 -20.00 19.04 -15.62
CA GLY A 77 -20.87 19.59 -16.67
C GLY A 77 -21.10 21.10 -16.57
N ALA A 78 -21.09 21.67 -15.35
CA ALA A 78 -21.14 23.12 -15.16
C ALA A 78 -19.89 23.81 -15.73
N GLU A 79 -18.72 23.18 -15.55
CA GLU A 79 -17.47 23.68 -16.13
C GLU A 79 -17.45 23.58 -17.66
N PHE A 80 -18.03 22.52 -18.25
CA PHE A 80 -18.21 22.43 -19.70
C PHE A 80 -19.02 23.61 -20.26
N ARG A 81 -20.14 23.96 -19.58
CA ARG A 81 -20.95 25.12 -19.99
C ARG A 81 -20.19 26.44 -19.86
N ARG A 82 -19.47 26.61 -18.73
CA ARG A 82 -18.67 27.82 -18.48
C ARG A 82 -17.57 28.03 -19.51
N LYS A 83 -16.90 26.93 -19.93
CA LYS A 83 -15.80 26.96 -20.92
C LYS A 83 -16.24 26.70 -22.34
N GLN A 84 -17.55 26.56 -22.59
CA GLN A 84 -18.13 26.26 -23.92
C GLN A 84 -17.51 25.02 -24.57
N THR A 85 -17.13 24.02 -23.77
CA THR A 85 -16.60 22.74 -24.23
C THR A 85 -17.71 21.70 -24.27
N ARG A 86 -17.65 20.77 -25.25
CA ARG A 86 -18.59 19.64 -25.33
C ARG A 86 -17.90 18.36 -24.86
N PRO A 87 -18.57 17.54 -24.02
CA PRO A 87 -18.05 16.22 -23.68
C PRO A 87 -18.07 15.31 -24.90
N LEU A 88 -17.10 14.40 -24.97
CA LEU A 88 -17.12 13.29 -25.91
C LEU A 88 -18.26 12.31 -25.56
N PRO A 89 -18.68 11.45 -26.48
CA PRO A 89 -19.69 10.42 -26.21
C PRO A 89 -19.15 9.43 -25.15
N LYS A 90 -20.04 8.55 -24.66
CA LYS A 90 -19.64 7.42 -23.83
C LYS A 90 -18.71 6.50 -24.64
N SER A 91 -17.72 5.93 -23.95
CA SER A 91 -16.90 4.86 -24.47
C SER A 91 -17.73 3.60 -24.79
N THR A 92 -17.25 2.80 -25.71
CA THR A 92 -17.76 1.45 -25.97
C THR A 92 -17.63 0.58 -24.73
N ASP A 93 -18.34 -0.53 -24.69
CA ASP A 93 -18.22 -1.49 -23.57
C ASP A 93 -16.81 -2.11 -23.48
N ALA A 94 -16.17 -2.32 -24.63
CA ALA A 94 -14.80 -2.83 -24.67
C ALA A 94 -13.78 -1.83 -24.06
N GLU A 95 -13.85 -0.55 -24.44
CA GLU A 95 -13.02 0.51 -23.86
C GLU A 95 -13.29 0.67 -22.36
N PHE A 96 -14.57 0.65 -21.96
CA PHE A 96 -14.96 0.75 -20.54
C PHE A 96 -14.42 -0.45 -19.73
N LEU A 97 -14.57 -1.66 -20.23
CA LEU A 97 -14.09 -2.88 -19.60
C LEU A 97 -12.59 -2.81 -19.36
N ARG A 98 -11.82 -2.59 -20.43
CA ARG A 98 -10.36 -2.54 -20.38
C ARG A 98 -9.86 -1.45 -19.42
N ARG A 99 -10.44 -0.25 -19.54
CA ARG A 99 -10.13 0.88 -18.65
C ARG A 99 -10.40 0.54 -17.20
N SER A 100 -11.56 -0.05 -16.92
CA SER A 100 -11.97 -0.41 -15.55
C SER A 100 -11.01 -1.42 -14.92
N TYR A 101 -10.64 -2.47 -15.65
CA TYR A 101 -9.68 -3.47 -15.18
C TYR A 101 -8.30 -2.84 -14.90
N LEU A 102 -7.75 -2.11 -15.87
CA LEU A 102 -6.44 -1.48 -15.74
C LEU A 102 -6.40 -0.43 -14.63
N THR A 103 -7.46 0.37 -14.47
CA THR A 103 -7.48 1.44 -13.46
C THR A 103 -7.78 0.90 -12.05
N ALA A 104 -8.70 -0.05 -11.91
CA ALA A 104 -9.11 -0.58 -10.61
C ALA A 104 -8.16 -1.65 -10.09
N ILE A 105 -7.80 -2.65 -10.92
CA ILE A 105 -7.03 -3.81 -10.47
C ILE A 105 -5.65 -3.95 -11.13
N GLY A 106 -5.30 -3.08 -12.09
CA GLY A 106 -3.95 -2.97 -12.64
C GLY A 106 -3.54 -4.06 -13.63
N ARG A 107 -4.48 -4.79 -14.22
CA ARG A 107 -4.26 -5.77 -15.28
C ARG A 107 -5.36 -5.72 -16.33
N ILE A 108 -5.11 -6.30 -17.49
CA ILE A 108 -6.17 -6.56 -18.47
C ILE A 108 -7.15 -7.63 -17.95
N PRO A 109 -8.42 -7.65 -18.40
CA PRO A 109 -9.31 -8.78 -18.16
C PRO A 109 -8.77 -10.05 -18.84
N SER A 110 -9.05 -11.21 -18.28
CA SER A 110 -8.84 -12.50 -18.97
C SER A 110 -9.84 -12.64 -20.12
N TYR A 111 -9.63 -13.65 -20.96
CA TYR A 111 -10.58 -13.98 -22.04
C TYR A 111 -12.00 -14.18 -21.51
N GLU A 112 -12.13 -14.96 -20.43
CA GLU A 112 -13.42 -15.30 -19.83
C GLU A 112 -14.11 -14.04 -19.27
N GLU A 113 -13.35 -13.22 -18.53
CA GLU A 113 -13.85 -11.95 -17.98
C GLU A 113 -14.28 -10.98 -19.10
N ALA A 114 -13.54 -10.95 -20.22
CA ALA A 114 -13.86 -10.08 -21.35
C ALA A 114 -15.08 -10.57 -22.12
N ALA A 115 -15.17 -11.88 -22.40
CA ALA A 115 -16.27 -12.47 -23.12
C ALA A 115 -17.57 -12.34 -22.32
N GLU A 116 -17.58 -12.72 -21.04
CA GLU A 116 -18.73 -12.62 -20.15
C GLU A 116 -19.30 -11.19 -20.09
N PHE A 117 -18.46 -10.19 -19.92
CA PHE A 117 -18.92 -8.80 -19.87
C PHE A 117 -19.46 -8.28 -21.20
N LEU A 118 -18.76 -8.58 -22.31
CA LEU A 118 -19.14 -8.05 -23.63
C LEU A 118 -20.38 -8.73 -24.18
N ASP A 119 -20.57 -10.01 -23.88
CA ASP A 119 -21.72 -10.78 -24.34
C ASP A 119 -22.98 -10.59 -23.45
N SER A 120 -22.82 -9.97 -22.25
CA SER A 120 -23.94 -9.64 -21.37
C SER A 120 -24.77 -8.49 -21.95
N GLU A 121 -26.09 -8.66 -21.94
CA GLU A 121 -27.07 -7.63 -22.32
C GLU A 121 -27.65 -6.86 -21.11
N GLU A 122 -27.17 -7.14 -19.90
CA GLU A 122 -27.66 -6.51 -18.68
C GLU A 122 -27.40 -5.00 -18.66
N SER A 123 -28.44 -4.20 -18.48
CA SER A 123 -28.35 -2.73 -18.45
C SER A 123 -27.48 -2.20 -17.31
N GLY A 124 -27.34 -2.94 -16.20
CA GLY A 124 -26.55 -2.61 -15.02
C GLY A 124 -25.12 -3.13 -15.03
N LYS A 125 -24.66 -3.83 -16.09
CA LYS A 125 -23.37 -4.54 -16.11
C LYS A 125 -22.14 -3.67 -15.79
N ARG A 126 -22.13 -2.39 -16.20
CA ARG A 126 -21.02 -1.46 -15.90
C ARG A 126 -20.90 -1.15 -14.40
N VAL A 127 -22.04 -0.97 -13.73
CA VAL A 127 -22.08 -0.71 -12.28
C VAL A 127 -21.68 -1.96 -11.52
N ALA A 128 -22.21 -3.13 -11.90
CA ALA A 128 -21.86 -4.41 -11.29
C ALA A 128 -20.37 -4.73 -11.45
N LEU A 129 -19.79 -4.46 -12.62
CA LEU A 129 -18.36 -4.64 -12.87
C LEU A 129 -17.51 -3.81 -11.89
N ILE A 130 -17.81 -2.52 -11.71
CA ILE A 130 -17.07 -1.66 -10.80
C ILE A 130 -17.14 -2.17 -9.36
N ASP A 131 -18.33 -2.57 -8.90
CA ASP A 131 -18.50 -3.12 -7.56
C ASP A 131 -17.66 -4.39 -7.36
N THR A 132 -17.63 -5.28 -8.36
CA THR A 132 -16.81 -6.51 -8.35
C THR A 132 -15.31 -6.19 -8.31
N LEU A 133 -14.84 -5.30 -9.19
CA LEU A 133 -13.41 -4.98 -9.28
C LEU A 133 -12.89 -4.32 -8.00
N ILE A 134 -13.58 -3.31 -7.46
CA ILE A 134 -13.17 -2.62 -6.25
C ILE A 134 -13.28 -3.53 -5.00
N GLY A 135 -14.20 -4.49 -4.99
CA GLY A 135 -14.31 -5.51 -3.93
C GLY A 135 -13.26 -6.62 -4.01
N SER A 136 -12.49 -6.70 -5.09
CA SER A 136 -11.59 -7.83 -5.35
C SER A 136 -10.23 -7.72 -4.64
N TYR A 137 -9.55 -8.87 -4.47
CA TYR A 137 -8.16 -8.88 -4.01
C TYR A 137 -7.21 -8.23 -5.03
N GLY A 138 -7.54 -8.27 -6.32
CA GLY A 138 -6.80 -7.58 -7.38
C GLY A 138 -6.73 -6.06 -7.17
N TYR A 139 -7.80 -5.44 -6.65
CA TYR A 139 -7.78 -4.05 -6.25
C TYR A 139 -6.77 -3.79 -5.13
N ASN A 140 -6.75 -4.64 -4.09
CA ASN A 140 -5.82 -4.49 -2.97
C ASN A 140 -4.36 -4.59 -3.46
N MET A 141 -4.05 -5.52 -4.37
CA MET A 141 -2.74 -5.67 -4.98
C MET A 141 -2.31 -4.42 -5.75
N HIS A 142 -3.21 -3.86 -6.56
CA HIS A 142 -2.92 -2.66 -7.35
C HIS A 142 -2.80 -1.40 -6.47
N MET A 143 -3.63 -1.28 -5.43
CA MET A 143 -3.52 -0.21 -4.44
C MET A 143 -2.22 -0.30 -3.65
N PHE A 144 -1.76 -1.52 -3.32
CA PHE A 144 -0.48 -1.69 -2.64
C PHE A 144 0.69 -1.12 -3.47
N ASN A 145 0.75 -1.37 -4.78
CA ASN A 145 1.82 -0.84 -5.63
C ASN A 145 1.88 0.70 -5.56
N TRP A 146 0.71 1.34 -5.58
CA TRP A 146 0.61 2.80 -5.46
C TRP A 146 1.02 3.31 -4.07
N TRP A 147 0.52 2.69 -3.00
CA TRP A 147 0.87 3.06 -1.63
C TRP A 147 2.36 2.84 -1.35
N ALA A 148 2.91 1.73 -1.85
CA ALA A 148 4.31 1.41 -1.65
C ALA A 148 5.26 2.39 -2.35
N ASP A 149 4.85 2.97 -3.48
CA ASP A 149 5.60 4.05 -4.14
C ASP A 149 5.46 5.37 -3.35
N LEU A 150 4.26 5.75 -2.96
CA LEU A 150 3.99 6.97 -2.20
C LEU A 150 4.67 6.97 -0.82
N LEU A 151 4.61 5.84 -0.10
CA LEU A 151 5.18 5.66 1.24
C LEU A 151 6.62 5.13 1.21
N ARG A 152 7.21 4.99 0.03
CA ARG A 152 8.59 4.52 -0.21
C ARG A 152 8.89 3.19 0.50
N ALA A 153 7.92 2.26 0.47
CA ALA A 153 8.02 0.98 1.15
C ALA A 153 8.94 0.01 0.39
N THR A 154 10.02 -0.42 1.03
CA THR A 154 11.02 -1.35 0.48
C THR A 154 11.14 -2.62 1.32
N ASP A 155 11.62 -3.72 0.71
CA ASP A 155 11.87 -4.99 1.40
C ASP A 155 12.95 -4.88 2.47
N SER A 156 13.81 -3.88 2.38
CA SER A 156 14.95 -3.70 3.27
C SER A 156 15.18 -2.24 3.59
N PHE A 157 15.38 -1.92 4.85
CA PHE A 157 15.81 -0.62 5.36
C PHE A 157 17.24 -0.76 5.86
N GLN A 158 18.22 -0.20 5.16
CA GLN A 158 19.63 -0.32 5.56
C GLN A 158 20.00 -1.76 5.97
N ASN A 159 19.90 -2.08 7.24
CA ASN A 159 20.32 -3.36 7.83
C ASN A 159 19.14 -4.22 8.34
N THR A 160 17.90 -3.78 8.19
CA THR A 160 16.72 -4.50 8.69
C THR A 160 15.69 -4.76 7.60
N SER A 161 14.76 -5.69 7.89
CA SER A 161 13.71 -6.08 6.94
C SER A 161 12.58 -5.06 6.90
N GLY A 162 12.14 -4.66 5.72
CA GLY A 162 10.93 -3.87 5.51
C GLY A 162 9.62 -4.67 5.51
N ALA A 163 9.71 -6.00 5.63
CA ALA A 163 8.53 -6.87 5.56
C ALA A 163 7.40 -6.53 6.54
N PRO A 164 7.65 -6.16 7.81
CA PRO A 164 6.57 -5.74 8.72
C PRO A 164 5.82 -4.50 8.23
N TYR A 165 6.54 -3.54 7.65
CA TYR A 165 5.94 -2.33 7.11
C TYR A 165 5.11 -2.62 5.85
N ILE A 166 5.64 -3.40 4.93
CA ILE A 166 4.91 -3.87 3.74
C ILE A 166 3.64 -4.61 4.14
N LYS A 167 3.74 -5.52 5.12
CA LYS A 167 2.59 -6.26 5.65
C LYS A 167 1.55 -5.31 6.23
N TRP A 168 1.96 -4.35 7.05
CA TRP A 168 1.05 -3.36 7.66
C TRP A 168 0.29 -2.55 6.59
N ILE A 169 0.97 -2.12 5.51
CA ILE A 169 0.32 -1.42 4.39
C ILE A 169 -0.69 -2.34 3.70
N LYS A 170 -0.32 -3.58 3.40
CA LYS A 170 -1.22 -4.56 2.77
C LYS A 170 -2.45 -4.86 3.64
N ASP A 171 -2.26 -5.02 4.94
CA ASP A 171 -3.33 -5.27 5.90
C ASP A 171 -4.28 -4.06 5.98
N ALA A 172 -3.75 -2.84 6.08
CA ALA A 172 -4.54 -1.61 6.12
C ALA A 172 -5.43 -1.44 4.87
N ILE A 173 -4.92 -1.82 3.69
CA ILE A 173 -5.69 -1.81 2.44
C ILE A 173 -6.77 -2.91 2.46
N ALA A 174 -6.42 -4.12 2.91
CA ALA A 174 -7.32 -5.27 2.93
C ALA A 174 -8.48 -5.09 3.92
N GLU A 175 -8.22 -4.43 5.05
CA GLU A 175 -9.19 -4.13 6.12
C GLU A 175 -10.02 -2.87 5.83
N ASP A 176 -9.83 -2.22 4.69
CA ASP A 176 -10.47 -0.95 4.35
C ASP A 176 -10.29 0.13 5.42
N LYS A 177 -9.07 0.16 6.02
CA LYS A 177 -8.76 1.12 7.08
C LYS A 177 -9.00 2.54 6.61
N PRO A 178 -9.84 3.34 7.30
CA PRO A 178 -10.05 4.74 6.95
C PRO A 178 -8.73 5.49 6.84
N TYR A 179 -8.58 6.30 5.78
CA TYR A 179 -7.33 6.98 5.46
C TYR A 179 -6.80 7.84 6.60
N ASN A 180 -7.69 8.57 7.29
CA ASN A 180 -7.31 9.37 8.46
C ASN A 180 -6.74 8.51 9.59
N LYS A 181 -7.31 7.32 9.84
CA LYS A 181 -6.77 6.37 10.84
C LYS A 181 -5.43 5.78 10.39
N MET A 182 -5.32 5.43 9.10
CA MET A 182 -4.07 4.93 8.54
C MET A 182 -2.92 5.94 8.72
N VAL A 183 -3.14 7.21 8.40
CA VAL A 183 -2.12 8.25 8.54
C VAL A 183 -1.85 8.57 10.00
N HIS A 184 -2.86 8.62 10.84
CA HIS A 184 -2.68 8.81 12.28
C HIS A 184 -1.78 7.72 12.89
N GLU A 185 -2.04 6.44 12.57
CA GLU A 185 -1.20 5.32 13.02
C GLU A 185 0.24 5.42 12.53
N LEU A 186 0.47 5.88 11.29
CA LEU A 186 1.82 6.10 10.75
C LEU A 186 2.58 7.19 11.53
N ILE A 187 1.92 8.33 11.76
CA ILE A 187 2.55 9.50 12.40
C ILE A 187 2.80 9.24 13.89
N SER A 188 1.89 8.56 14.58
CA SER A 188 2.00 8.27 16.01
C SER A 188 2.72 6.95 16.34
N ALA A 189 3.22 6.21 15.34
CA ALA A 189 3.77 4.87 15.49
C ALA A 189 4.93 4.79 16.48
N THR A 190 4.87 3.85 17.43
CA THR A 190 5.93 3.51 18.40
C THR A 190 6.07 2.01 18.55
N GLY A 191 7.13 1.58 19.24
CA GLY A 191 7.43 0.18 19.54
C GLY A 191 8.28 -0.50 18.48
N GLY A 192 8.39 -1.81 18.58
CA GLY A 192 9.20 -2.63 17.66
C GLY A 192 8.47 -2.93 16.35
N GLY A 193 9.21 -2.97 15.24
CA GLY A 193 8.65 -3.15 13.90
C GLY A 193 7.87 -4.46 13.69
N TRP A 194 8.23 -5.54 14.37
CA TRP A 194 7.53 -6.81 14.28
C TRP A 194 6.22 -6.86 15.10
N GLN A 195 6.05 -5.91 16.04
CA GLN A 195 4.82 -5.71 16.79
C GLN A 195 3.93 -4.66 16.10
N ASN A 196 4.53 -3.57 15.65
CA ASN A 196 3.87 -2.45 14.99
C ASN A 196 4.57 -2.09 13.68
N GLY A 197 4.10 -2.64 12.56
CA GLY A 197 4.71 -2.41 11.24
C GLY A 197 4.70 -0.94 10.80
N ALA A 198 3.80 -0.10 11.35
CA ALA A 198 3.72 1.33 11.01
C ALA A 198 5.00 2.10 11.34
N VAL A 199 5.81 1.65 12.32
CA VAL A 199 7.11 2.28 12.62
C VAL A 199 8.09 2.26 11.44
N GLY A 200 7.86 1.37 10.46
CA GLY A 200 8.62 1.32 9.22
C GLY A 200 8.62 2.63 8.45
N TYR A 201 7.60 3.47 8.64
CA TYR A 201 7.53 4.82 8.08
C TYR A 201 8.69 5.71 8.50
N TYR A 202 9.07 5.65 9.77
CA TYR A 202 10.23 6.38 10.31
C TYR A 202 11.55 5.66 10.05
N MET A 203 11.51 4.32 10.08
CA MET A 203 12.70 3.50 9.81
C MET A 203 13.22 3.69 8.39
N ARG A 204 12.35 4.04 7.44
CA ARG A 204 12.72 4.35 6.07
C ARG A 204 13.75 5.50 5.98
N ASP A 205 13.62 6.47 6.86
CA ASP A 205 14.47 7.65 6.94
C ASP A 205 15.32 7.64 8.22
N LYS A 206 15.78 6.46 8.66
CA LYS A 206 16.58 6.28 9.88
C LYS A 206 17.76 7.27 9.92
N GLY A 207 17.81 8.11 10.96
CA GLY A 207 18.82 9.15 11.12
C GLY A 207 18.56 10.46 10.37
N MET A 208 17.48 10.54 9.54
CA MET A 208 17.13 11.72 8.74
C MET A 208 15.71 12.19 9.06
N LEU A 209 15.42 12.48 10.34
CA LEU A 209 14.08 12.87 10.79
C LEU A 209 13.58 14.17 10.16
N LYS A 210 14.46 15.09 9.80
CA LYS A 210 14.09 16.33 9.09
C LYS A 210 13.61 16.03 7.67
N ASP A 211 14.28 15.12 6.96
CA ASP A 211 13.85 14.70 5.63
C ASP A 211 12.55 13.89 5.69
N ASN A 212 12.36 13.08 6.74
CA ASN A 212 11.08 12.41 7.00
C ASN A 212 9.95 13.44 7.20
N MET A 213 10.17 14.52 7.95
CA MET A 213 9.18 15.59 8.12
C MET A 213 8.86 16.28 6.78
N ALA A 214 9.87 16.61 5.97
CA ALA A 214 9.67 17.17 4.64
C ALA A 214 8.84 16.23 3.74
N ASN A 215 9.17 14.94 3.73
CA ASN A 215 8.38 13.93 3.03
C ASN A 215 6.95 13.82 3.57
N THR A 216 6.76 13.91 4.88
CA THR A 216 5.45 13.88 5.54
C THR A 216 4.55 15.03 5.04
N THR A 217 5.07 16.24 5.01
CA THR A 217 4.32 17.40 4.50
C THR A 217 4.04 17.31 3.01
N ARG A 218 4.97 16.77 2.24
CA ARG A 218 4.81 16.55 0.81
C ARG A 218 3.76 15.48 0.50
N ILE A 219 3.78 14.35 1.22
CA ILE A 219 2.84 13.24 1.02
C ILE A 219 1.43 13.64 1.44
N PHE A 220 1.27 14.15 2.67
CA PHE A 220 -0.05 14.29 3.29
C PHE A 220 -0.64 15.70 3.20
N LEU A 221 0.20 16.73 3.04
CA LEU A 221 -0.23 18.11 2.95
C LEU A 221 0.03 18.77 1.58
N GLY A 222 0.62 18.03 0.63
CA GLY A 222 0.92 18.54 -0.69
C GLY A 222 1.78 19.81 -0.63
N THR A 223 2.76 19.84 0.27
CA THR A 223 3.55 21.03 0.56
C THR A 223 5.03 20.67 0.56
N ARG A 224 5.77 21.29 -0.33
CA ARG A 224 7.21 21.12 -0.43
C ARG A 224 7.90 22.15 0.44
N ILE A 225 8.51 21.69 1.54
CA ILE A 225 9.24 22.55 2.49
C ILE A 225 10.72 22.20 2.60
N GLU A 226 11.21 21.32 1.74
CA GLU A 226 12.60 20.82 1.79
C GLU A 226 13.63 21.96 1.74
N CYS A 227 13.40 22.96 0.87
CA CYS A 227 14.28 24.13 0.78
C CYS A 227 14.34 24.94 2.10
N ALA A 228 13.24 24.93 2.86
CA ALA A 228 13.15 25.63 4.12
C ALA A 228 14.00 25.00 5.25
N GLN A 229 14.57 23.82 5.02
CA GLN A 229 15.55 23.23 5.94
C GLN A 229 16.85 24.06 6.04
N CYS A 230 17.30 24.68 4.96
CA CYS A 230 18.56 25.42 4.90
C CYS A 230 18.39 26.93 4.82
N HIS A 231 17.28 27.41 4.24
CA HIS A 231 16.99 28.85 4.08
C HIS A 231 15.48 29.05 3.84
N ASN A 232 15.00 30.30 3.99
CA ASN A 232 13.61 30.60 3.61
C ASN A 232 13.36 30.18 2.15
N HIS A 233 12.20 29.56 1.88
CA HIS A 233 11.89 29.02 0.56
C HIS A 233 11.94 30.13 -0.51
N PRO A 234 12.69 29.94 -1.61
CA PRO A 234 12.96 31.01 -2.58
C PRO A 234 11.75 31.40 -3.43
N PHE A 235 10.78 30.50 -3.59
CA PHE A 235 9.62 30.67 -4.49
C PHE A 235 8.26 30.50 -3.79
N ASP A 236 8.26 30.24 -2.48
CA ASP A 236 7.04 30.10 -1.68
C ASP A 236 7.20 30.83 -0.34
N SER A 237 6.14 30.90 0.44
CA SER A 237 6.11 31.65 1.70
C SER A 237 6.77 30.96 2.89
N TRP A 238 7.24 29.72 2.74
CA TRP A 238 7.76 28.91 3.84
C TRP A 238 9.09 29.42 4.39
N LYS A 239 9.12 29.65 5.71
CA LYS A 239 10.32 30.11 6.39
C LYS A 239 11.12 28.96 6.98
N GLN A 240 12.44 29.15 7.14
CA GLN A 240 13.30 28.20 7.84
C GLN A 240 12.81 27.95 9.27
N MET A 241 12.34 28.97 9.98
CA MET A 241 11.73 28.85 11.30
C MET A 241 10.56 27.86 11.29
N GLU A 242 9.62 28.00 10.34
CA GLU A 242 8.45 27.13 10.24
C GLU A 242 8.84 25.67 9.96
N PHE A 243 9.91 25.45 9.19
CA PHE A 243 10.44 24.10 8.99
C PHE A 243 10.94 23.46 10.28
N TYR A 244 11.72 24.22 11.08
CA TYR A 244 12.24 23.73 12.36
C TYR A 244 11.14 23.56 13.41
N GLU A 245 10.17 24.46 13.46
CA GLU A 245 8.96 24.31 14.29
C GLU A 245 8.19 23.02 13.94
N MET A 246 8.06 22.68 12.65
CA MET A 246 7.48 21.42 12.20
C MET A 246 8.34 20.23 12.58
N ALA A 247 9.64 20.27 12.34
CA ALA A 247 10.57 19.20 12.66
C ALA A 247 10.65 18.91 14.17
N ALA A 248 10.32 19.88 15.01
CA ALA A 248 10.30 19.72 16.46
C ALA A 248 9.27 18.68 16.95
N PHE A 249 8.19 18.41 16.20
CA PHE A 249 7.23 17.35 16.53
C PHE A 249 7.86 15.95 16.58
N THR A 250 8.90 15.70 15.78
CA THR A 250 9.58 14.41 15.70
C THR A 250 11.00 14.43 16.28
N ALA A 251 11.48 15.58 16.72
CA ALA A 251 12.87 15.76 17.18
C ALA A 251 13.25 14.95 18.43
N GLY A 252 12.26 14.60 19.25
CA GLY A 252 12.46 13.77 20.45
C GLY A 252 12.32 12.27 20.20
N MET A 253 12.20 11.86 18.95
CA MET A 253 12.08 10.45 18.59
C MET A 253 13.46 9.78 18.57
N LYS A 254 13.52 8.57 19.11
CA LYS A 254 14.69 7.69 19.05
C LYS A 254 14.38 6.47 18.19
N ILE A 255 15.34 6.07 17.38
CA ILE A 255 15.28 4.85 16.58
C ILE A 255 16.31 3.87 17.16
N GLY A 256 15.86 2.68 17.58
CA GLY A 256 16.66 1.71 18.32
C GLY A 256 16.52 1.93 19.83
N GLU A 257 15.60 1.23 20.48
CA GLU A 257 15.22 1.49 21.89
C GLU A 257 16.20 0.91 22.89
N ARG A 258 16.92 -0.15 22.54
CA ARG A 258 17.79 -0.90 23.44
C ARG A 258 19.27 -0.80 23.05
N ASP A 259 19.81 0.40 23.08
CA ASP A 259 21.22 0.66 22.71
C ASP A 259 22.22 -0.22 23.46
N SER A 260 21.99 -0.50 24.75
CA SER A 260 22.85 -1.38 25.56
C SER A 260 22.84 -2.85 25.07
N PHE A 261 21.71 -3.34 24.56
CA PHE A 261 21.60 -4.67 23.97
C PHE A 261 22.32 -4.72 22.63
N SER A 262 22.10 -3.73 21.77
CA SER A 262 22.77 -3.62 20.48
C SER A 262 24.28 -3.49 20.64
N SER A 263 24.77 -2.68 21.56
CA SER A 263 26.20 -2.51 21.83
C SER A 263 26.83 -3.82 22.33
N TYR A 264 26.24 -4.46 23.34
CA TYR A 264 26.75 -5.73 23.86
C TYR A 264 26.84 -6.83 22.80
N LEU A 265 25.79 -6.96 21.96
CA LEU A 265 25.80 -7.93 20.87
C LEU A 265 26.87 -7.58 19.83
N SER A 266 27.04 -6.31 19.53
CA SER A 266 28.09 -5.84 18.60
C SER A 266 29.48 -6.18 19.10
N ASP A 267 29.76 -5.91 20.38
CA ASP A 267 31.06 -6.22 21.00
C ASP A 267 31.36 -7.74 20.93
N LYS A 268 30.34 -8.57 21.23
CA LYS A 268 30.45 -10.03 21.09
C LYS A 268 30.66 -10.50 19.67
N GLU A 269 30.04 -9.85 18.67
CA GLU A 269 30.18 -10.16 17.25
C GLU A 269 31.61 -9.90 16.73
N ASP A 270 32.31 -8.96 17.34
CA ASP A 270 33.67 -8.56 16.95
C ASP A 270 34.79 -9.35 17.68
N GLU A 271 34.44 -10.28 18.61
CA GLU A 271 35.43 -11.17 19.24
C GLU A 271 36.18 -12.02 18.20
N GLU A 272 37.49 -12.14 18.38
CA GLU A 272 38.35 -12.92 17.48
C GLU A 272 37.98 -14.40 17.50
N GLY A 273 37.95 -15.05 16.33
CA GLY A 273 37.57 -16.46 16.21
C GLY A 273 36.09 -16.78 16.26
N MET A 274 35.21 -15.75 16.29
CA MET A 274 33.76 -15.91 16.32
C MET A 274 33.22 -16.75 15.15
N ASP A 275 32.40 -17.77 15.48
CA ASP A 275 31.68 -18.58 14.47
C ASP A 275 30.78 -17.71 13.58
N ARG A 276 30.97 -17.84 12.27
CA ARG A 276 30.24 -17.03 11.29
C ARG A 276 28.74 -17.19 11.39
N GLY A 277 28.23 -18.40 11.63
CA GLY A 277 26.78 -18.63 11.73
C GLY A 277 26.18 -18.03 13.00
N LEU A 278 26.89 -18.06 14.12
CA LEU A 278 26.49 -17.40 15.35
C LEU A 278 26.50 -15.90 15.17
N ARG A 279 27.53 -15.33 14.54
CA ARG A 279 27.59 -13.92 14.19
C ARG A 279 26.40 -13.47 13.33
N ASP A 280 26.01 -14.27 12.34
CA ASP A 280 24.87 -13.96 11.46
C ASP A 280 23.53 -14.00 12.23
N VAL A 281 23.36 -14.96 13.16
CA VAL A 281 22.16 -15.04 14.04
C VAL A 281 22.12 -13.85 15.01
N SER A 282 23.24 -13.51 15.65
CA SER A 282 23.33 -12.36 16.55
C SER A 282 22.99 -11.05 15.82
N ARG A 283 23.58 -10.84 14.65
CA ARG A 283 23.29 -9.66 13.81
C ARG A 283 21.84 -9.59 13.38
N LEU A 284 21.23 -10.73 13.02
CA LEU A 284 19.81 -10.77 12.72
C LEU A 284 18.98 -10.28 13.92
N ILE A 285 19.25 -10.79 15.11
CA ILE A 285 18.56 -10.39 16.35
C ILE A 285 18.78 -8.88 16.60
N ARG A 286 20.04 -8.43 16.59
CA ARG A 286 20.37 -7.02 16.84
C ARG A 286 19.60 -6.08 15.91
N TYR A 287 19.69 -6.27 14.62
CA TYR A 287 19.08 -5.37 13.66
C TYR A 287 17.56 -5.52 13.54
N ALA A 288 17.03 -6.73 13.66
CA ALA A 288 15.60 -6.96 13.46
C ALA A 288 14.76 -6.78 14.73
N VAL A 289 15.35 -6.95 15.93
CA VAL A 289 14.61 -6.81 17.18
C VAL A 289 14.91 -5.46 17.84
N PHE A 290 16.19 -5.12 18.03
CA PHE A 290 16.55 -3.93 18.82
C PHE A 290 16.66 -2.67 17.98
N ASP A 291 17.29 -2.73 16.82
CA ASP A 291 17.48 -1.55 15.97
C ASP A 291 16.22 -1.20 15.16
N PHE A 292 15.26 -2.11 15.04
CA PHE A 292 13.98 -1.88 14.35
C PHE A 292 12.89 -1.49 15.35
N SER A 293 13.07 -0.37 15.99
CA SER A 293 12.11 0.17 16.95
C SER A 293 12.09 1.71 16.93
N VAL A 294 10.99 2.28 17.38
CA VAL A 294 10.80 3.72 17.53
C VAL A 294 10.28 3.98 18.93
N ALA A 295 10.95 4.87 19.66
CA ALA A 295 10.53 5.35 20.96
C ALA A 295 10.52 6.87 20.99
N ASP A 296 9.73 7.46 21.88
CA ASP A 296 9.71 8.89 22.15
C ASP A 296 10.57 9.19 23.37
N ALA A 297 11.47 10.15 23.23
CA ALA A 297 12.34 10.61 24.29
C ALA A 297 12.53 12.13 24.23
N GLY A 298 12.71 12.76 25.39
CA GLY A 298 12.95 14.21 25.45
C GLY A 298 11.68 15.05 25.37
N ASN A 299 11.83 16.31 24.98
CA ASN A 299 10.84 17.38 25.18
C ASN A 299 10.25 17.99 23.91
N GLY A 300 10.35 17.32 22.77
CA GLY A 300 9.74 17.82 21.52
C GLY A 300 10.27 19.21 21.09
N SER A 301 11.56 19.46 21.21
CA SER A 301 12.19 20.69 20.76
C SER A 301 13.46 20.41 19.97
N ILE A 302 13.78 21.29 19.00
CA ILE A 302 14.93 21.16 18.12
C ILE A 302 15.79 22.43 18.19
N LYS A 303 17.09 22.31 17.96
CA LYS A 303 17.98 23.48 17.82
C LYS A 303 17.92 24.01 16.39
N LEU A 304 17.84 25.32 16.26
CA LEU A 304 18.11 26.01 14.99
C LEU A 304 19.58 25.77 14.59
N PRO A 305 19.90 25.77 13.29
CA PRO A 305 21.27 25.56 12.83
C PRO A 305 22.19 26.69 13.28
N ASP A 306 23.47 26.41 13.35
CA ASP A 306 24.48 27.39 13.82
C ASP A 306 24.69 28.56 12.84
N ASP A 307 24.27 28.39 11.60
CA ASP A 307 24.28 29.40 10.53
C ASP A 307 22.93 30.10 10.34
N TYR A 308 21.98 29.98 11.31
CA TYR A 308 20.67 30.63 11.24
C TYR A 308 20.84 32.15 11.19
N LYS A 309 20.31 32.78 10.13
CA LYS A 309 20.59 34.21 9.83
C LYS A 309 19.38 35.14 9.87
N TYR A 310 18.19 34.62 10.21
CA TYR A 310 16.94 35.39 10.17
C TYR A 310 16.67 36.03 11.54
N ARG A 311 15.87 37.14 11.52
CA ARG A 311 15.60 37.97 12.72
C ARG A 311 14.60 37.32 13.69
N ASP A 312 13.92 36.27 13.28
CA ASP A 312 12.88 35.56 14.04
C ASP A 312 13.43 34.44 14.95
N GLY A 313 14.78 34.31 15.05
CA GLY A 313 15.46 33.39 15.95
C GLY A 313 16.96 33.65 16.01
N LYS A 314 17.66 32.85 16.81
CA LYS A 314 19.13 32.93 16.99
C LYS A 314 19.78 31.58 16.64
N PRO A 315 21.04 31.58 16.14
CA PRO A 315 21.81 30.35 15.97
C PRO A 315 21.83 29.50 17.24
N GLY A 316 21.58 28.20 17.11
CA GLY A 316 21.55 27.25 18.22
C GLY A 316 20.38 27.38 19.20
N GLU A 317 19.49 28.35 19.01
CA GLU A 317 18.27 28.49 19.82
C GLU A 317 17.38 27.26 19.71
N ARG A 318 16.77 26.82 20.82
CA ARG A 318 15.81 25.73 20.81
C ARG A 318 14.41 26.26 20.53
N VAL A 319 13.76 25.69 19.53
CA VAL A 319 12.38 25.98 19.15
C VAL A 319 11.46 24.81 19.46
N GLY A 320 10.26 25.12 19.91
CA GLY A 320 9.22 24.15 20.20
C GLY A 320 8.39 23.80 18.97
N ALA A 321 7.61 22.72 19.08
CA ALA A 321 6.80 22.21 18.01
C ALA A 321 5.60 23.13 17.68
N LYS A 322 5.46 23.48 16.40
CA LYS A 322 4.34 24.25 15.87
C LYS A 322 4.08 23.86 14.42
N SER A 323 2.82 23.75 14.04
CA SER A 323 2.43 23.42 12.68
C SER A 323 2.53 24.61 11.73
N LEU A 324 2.65 24.30 10.44
CA LEU A 324 2.60 25.31 9.37
C LEU A 324 1.35 26.17 9.46
N SER A 325 1.48 27.48 9.26
CA SER A 325 0.39 28.44 9.35
C SER A 325 -0.03 29.04 8.01
N GLY A 326 0.76 28.86 6.97
CA GLY A 326 0.63 29.51 5.66
C GLY A 326 -0.37 28.92 4.67
N PHE A 327 -1.36 28.11 5.09
CA PHE A 327 -2.26 27.40 4.19
C PHE A 327 -3.39 28.27 3.57
N GLY A 328 -3.33 29.59 3.70
CA GLY A 328 -4.26 30.56 3.12
C GLY A 328 -4.69 31.66 4.10
N LYS A 329 -5.19 32.79 3.57
CA LYS A 329 -5.50 34.02 4.36
C LYS A 329 -6.55 33.80 5.46
N ASN A 330 -7.37 32.75 5.40
CA ASN A 330 -8.50 32.51 6.32
C ASN A 330 -8.33 31.25 7.19
N VAL A 331 -7.18 30.57 7.14
CA VAL A 331 -6.99 29.29 7.85
C VAL A 331 -6.21 29.52 9.13
N ARG A 332 -6.92 29.53 10.26
CA ARG A 332 -6.34 29.70 11.60
C ARG A 332 -6.13 28.36 12.34
N VAL A 333 -5.93 27.27 11.64
CA VAL A 333 -5.68 25.97 12.29
C VAL A 333 -4.19 25.76 12.44
N SER A 334 -3.54 26.62 13.24
CA SER A 334 -2.16 26.47 13.66
C SER A 334 -2.15 25.74 14.99
N LEU A 335 -1.48 24.58 15.05
CA LEU A 335 -1.18 23.88 16.29
C LEU A 335 0.14 24.44 16.85
N LYS A 336 0.11 25.03 18.04
CA LYS A 336 1.29 25.22 18.87
C LYS A 336 1.24 24.17 19.97
N SER A 337 2.16 23.23 19.95
CA SER A 337 2.19 22.14 20.91
C SER A 337 2.34 22.69 22.34
N LYS A 338 1.55 22.12 23.25
CA LYS A 338 1.66 22.33 24.69
C LYS A 338 2.21 21.10 25.39
N ALA A 339 2.62 20.11 24.62
CA ALA A 339 3.13 18.85 25.11
C ALA A 339 4.36 19.05 26.00
N LYS A 340 4.43 18.29 27.08
CA LYS A 340 5.60 18.26 27.98
C LYS A 340 6.66 17.27 27.53
N GLY A 341 6.28 16.30 26.69
CA GLY A 341 7.15 15.26 26.16
C GLY A 341 7.00 15.07 24.65
N ALA A 342 7.99 14.41 24.05
CA ALA A 342 8.05 14.18 22.62
C ALA A 342 6.87 13.30 22.12
N GLY A 343 6.45 12.31 22.91
CA GLY A 343 5.32 11.45 22.55
C GLY A 343 4.01 12.20 22.47
N GLU A 344 3.75 13.09 23.43
CA GLU A 344 2.56 13.96 23.41
C GLU A 344 2.60 14.91 22.21
N ALA A 345 3.76 15.52 21.91
CA ALA A 345 3.91 16.42 20.78
C ALA A 345 3.61 15.71 19.45
N ARG A 346 4.09 14.47 19.29
CA ARG A 346 3.86 13.68 18.09
C ARG A 346 2.41 13.20 17.98
N GLN A 347 1.75 12.90 19.10
CA GLN A 347 0.32 12.59 19.15
C GLN A 347 -0.50 13.82 18.74
N GLU A 348 -0.23 15.00 19.31
CA GLU A 348 -0.87 16.26 18.91
C GLU A 348 -0.68 16.54 17.41
N PHE A 349 0.50 16.23 16.87
CA PHE A 349 0.78 16.38 15.45
C PHE A 349 -0.06 15.42 14.60
N ALA A 350 -0.19 14.15 15.02
CA ALA A 350 -1.02 13.18 14.33
C ALA A 350 -2.49 13.61 14.32
N ASP A 351 -3.02 14.04 15.46
CA ASP A 351 -4.40 14.52 15.60
C ASP A 351 -4.66 15.75 14.71
N TRP A 352 -3.74 16.72 14.72
CA TRP A 352 -3.83 17.90 13.86
C TRP A 352 -3.75 17.53 12.37
N MET A 353 -2.84 16.63 12.00
CA MET A 353 -2.64 16.21 10.62
C MET A 353 -3.93 15.69 10.01
N VAL A 354 -4.62 14.78 10.71
CA VAL A 354 -5.80 14.09 10.19
C VAL A 354 -7.12 14.79 10.49
N SER A 355 -7.07 15.95 11.14
CA SER A 355 -8.27 16.74 11.46
C SER A 355 -8.99 17.16 10.19
N PRO A 356 -10.33 17.02 10.11
CA PRO A 356 -11.12 17.56 9.01
C PRO A 356 -10.96 19.08 8.80
N GLN A 357 -10.53 19.79 9.85
CA GLN A 357 -10.23 21.23 9.79
C GLN A 357 -8.86 21.53 9.19
N ASN A 358 -8.01 20.51 8.99
CA ASN A 358 -6.74 20.69 8.28
C ASN A 358 -7.05 20.97 6.79
N PRO A 359 -6.68 22.14 6.25
CA PRO A 359 -7.13 22.56 4.92
C PRO A 359 -6.45 21.83 3.77
N ARG A 360 -5.44 21.03 4.08
CA ARG A 360 -4.63 20.33 3.06
C ARG A 360 -4.84 18.83 3.06
N PHE A 361 -5.00 18.21 4.23
CA PHE A 361 -5.04 16.76 4.37
C PHE A 361 -6.10 16.10 3.48
N THR A 362 -7.35 16.51 3.62
CA THR A 362 -8.46 15.96 2.82
C THR A 362 -8.33 16.32 1.34
N LYS A 363 -7.93 17.56 1.06
CA LYS A 363 -7.74 18.05 -0.31
C LYS A 363 -6.70 17.25 -1.10
N VAL A 364 -5.57 16.97 -0.48
CA VAL A 364 -4.45 16.25 -1.13
C VAL A 364 -4.87 14.84 -1.50
N ILE A 365 -5.47 14.09 -0.58
CA ILE A 365 -5.86 12.71 -0.88
C ILE A 365 -7.04 12.65 -1.86
N ALA A 366 -8.01 13.54 -1.76
CA ALA A 366 -9.11 13.62 -2.71
C ALA A 366 -8.59 13.90 -4.14
N ASN A 367 -7.64 14.82 -4.28
CA ASN A 367 -7.00 15.12 -5.56
C ASN A 367 -6.14 13.94 -6.10
N ARG A 368 -5.43 13.22 -5.22
CA ARG A 368 -4.67 12.02 -5.59
C ARG A 368 -5.58 10.88 -6.08
N MET A 369 -6.69 10.65 -5.38
CA MET A 369 -7.68 9.64 -5.79
C MET A 369 -8.38 10.04 -7.09
N TRP A 370 -8.71 11.32 -7.26
CA TRP A 370 -9.22 11.85 -8.52
C TRP A 370 -8.25 11.58 -9.67
N LYS A 371 -6.96 11.98 -9.53
CA LYS A 371 -5.94 11.69 -10.56
C LYS A 371 -5.77 10.21 -10.85
N ARG A 372 -5.81 9.37 -9.81
CA ARG A 372 -5.68 7.91 -9.97
C ARG A 372 -6.77 7.35 -10.88
N VAL A 373 -8.01 7.82 -10.73
CA VAL A 373 -9.16 7.36 -11.53
C VAL A 373 -9.27 8.12 -12.85
N MET A 374 -9.08 9.44 -12.84
CA MET A 374 -9.31 10.30 -14.02
C MET A 374 -8.07 10.57 -14.89
N GLY A 375 -6.89 10.22 -14.41
CA GLY A 375 -5.61 10.37 -15.13
C GLY A 375 -4.87 11.68 -14.87
N THR A 376 -5.58 12.77 -14.59
CA THR A 376 -5.02 14.11 -14.28
C THR A 376 -5.67 14.65 -13.02
N GLY A 377 -4.91 15.36 -12.18
CA GLY A 377 -5.44 16.00 -10.98
C GLY A 377 -6.26 17.25 -11.30
N LEU A 378 -7.09 17.66 -10.36
CA LEU A 378 -7.68 18.99 -10.36
C LEU A 378 -6.65 20.06 -10.01
N PHE A 379 -5.66 19.65 -9.27
CA PHE A 379 -4.45 20.38 -8.89
C PHE A 379 -3.22 19.64 -9.37
N GLU A 380 -2.32 20.31 -10.06
CA GLU A 380 -1.00 19.78 -10.49
C GLU A 380 0.10 20.81 -10.20
N PRO A 381 1.25 20.40 -9.70
CA PRO A 381 1.61 19.03 -9.29
C PRO A 381 0.91 18.61 -7.99
N LEU A 382 0.68 17.29 -7.81
CA LEU A 382 -0.08 16.73 -6.68
C LEU A 382 0.53 17.00 -5.30
N ASP A 383 1.82 17.23 -5.25
CA ASP A 383 2.63 17.34 -4.04
C ASP A 383 3.12 18.76 -3.76
N ASN A 384 2.59 19.75 -4.52
CA ASN A 384 2.94 21.17 -4.34
C ASN A 384 1.74 22.08 -4.58
N PHE A 385 0.92 22.25 -3.57
CA PHE A 385 -0.17 23.22 -3.54
C PHE A 385 0.39 24.60 -3.13
N SER A 386 1.17 25.21 -4.00
CA SER A 386 1.78 26.52 -3.74
C SER A 386 0.74 27.61 -3.48
N SER A 387 1.16 28.66 -2.78
CA SER A 387 0.30 29.83 -2.50
C SER A 387 -0.14 30.51 -3.80
N GLY A 388 -1.43 30.64 -4.02
CA GLY A 388 -2.02 31.25 -5.22
C GLY A 388 -2.42 30.30 -6.34
N ALA A 389 -2.04 29.03 -6.30
CA ALA A 389 -2.55 28.04 -7.25
C ALA A 389 -4.01 27.70 -6.94
N ALA A 390 -4.84 27.57 -7.98
CA ALA A 390 -6.24 27.17 -7.87
C ALA A 390 -6.50 25.86 -8.62
N PRO A 391 -7.42 25.03 -8.13
CA PRO A 391 -7.82 23.84 -8.85
C PRO A 391 -8.51 24.20 -10.17
N SER A 392 -8.39 23.33 -11.16
CA SER A 392 -9.01 23.49 -12.48
C SER A 392 -10.55 23.59 -12.40
N ASN A 393 -11.15 23.02 -11.35
CA ASN A 393 -12.58 23.15 -11.00
C ASN A 393 -12.71 23.29 -9.47
N PRO A 394 -12.79 24.55 -8.93
CA PRO A 394 -12.85 24.77 -7.49
C PRO A 394 -14.08 24.19 -6.81
N ALA A 395 -15.25 24.23 -7.47
CA ALA A 395 -16.50 23.72 -6.91
C ALA A 395 -16.47 22.18 -6.81
N LEU A 396 -15.88 21.51 -7.79
CA LEU A 396 -15.68 20.06 -7.76
C LEU A 396 -14.69 19.69 -6.65
N MET A 397 -13.58 20.42 -6.52
CA MET A 397 -12.58 20.13 -5.47
C MET A 397 -13.21 20.22 -4.08
N ALA A 398 -13.96 21.30 -3.81
CA ALA A 398 -14.65 21.45 -2.53
C ALA A 398 -15.64 20.31 -2.26
N TYR A 399 -16.39 19.89 -3.27
CA TYR A 399 -17.30 18.76 -3.12
C TYR A 399 -16.59 17.43 -2.88
N LEU A 400 -15.46 17.18 -3.53
CA LEU A 400 -14.68 15.95 -3.29
C LEU A 400 -14.10 15.90 -1.88
N GLU A 401 -13.74 17.05 -1.30
CA GLU A 401 -13.32 17.16 0.10
C GLU A 401 -14.48 16.83 1.05
N GLU A 402 -15.66 17.43 0.83
CA GLU A 402 -16.89 17.15 1.57
C GLU A 402 -17.27 15.66 1.50
N LEU A 403 -17.33 15.11 0.30
CA LEU A 403 -17.67 13.70 0.06
C LEU A 403 -16.74 12.73 0.79
N LEU A 404 -15.44 13.01 0.81
CA LEU A 404 -14.48 12.12 1.49
C LEU A 404 -14.67 12.14 3.01
N VAL A 405 -15.01 13.29 3.60
CA VAL A 405 -15.38 13.39 5.02
C VAL A 405 -16.68 12.65 5.30
N ASP A 406 -17.70 12.83 4.46
CA ASP A 406 -19.00 12.14 4.56
C ASP A 406 -18.84 10.61 4.49
N LEU A 407 -17.92 10.13 3.67
CA LEU A 407 -17.54 8.72 3.57
C LEU A 407 -16.60 8.25 4.70
N ASN A 408 -16.35 9.07 5.73
CA ASN A 408 -15.45 8.76 6.84
C ASN A 408 -14.07 8.31 6.35
N TYR A 409 -13.54 8.95 5.31
CA TYR A 409 -12.25 8.64 4.69
C TYR A 409 -12.11 7.22 4.13
N ASP A 410 -13.23 6.55 3.80
CA ASP A 410 -13.23 5.28 3.06
C ASP A 410 -12.82 5.51 1.61
N LEU A 411 -11.57 5.15 1.28
CA LEU A 411 -11.03 5.35 -0.07
C LEU A 411 -11.63 4.41 -1.12
N LYS A 412 -12.11 3.22 -0.73
CA LYS A 412 -12.80 2.31 -1.66
C LYS A 412 -14.16 2.88 -2.06
N ALA A 413 -14.96 3.30 -1.08
CA ALA A 413 -16.25 3.94 -1.33
C ALA A 413 -16.08 5.23 -2.16
N PHE A 414 -15.09 6.06 -1.84
CA PHE A 414 -14.78 7.25 -2.60
C PHE A 414 -14.42 6.95 -4.06
N GLN A 415 -13.56 5.96 -4.29
CA GLN A 415 -13.19 5.56 -5.66
C GLN A 415 -14.38 4.96 -6.41
N LYS A 416 -15.25 4.16 -5.77
CA LYS A 416 -16.50 3.67 -6.39
C LYS A 416 -17.34 4.83 -6.94
N VAL A 417 -17.51 5.92 -6.17
CA VAL A 417 -18.21 7.11 -6.66
C VAL A 417 -17.56 7.63 -7.93
N LEU A 418 -16.24 7.77 -7.95
CA LEU A 418 -15.53 8.29 -9.12
C LEU A 418 -15.67 7.37 -10.35
N PHE A 419 -15.59 6.06 -10.18
CA PHE A 419 -15.76 5.09 -11.27
C PHE A 419 -17.20 5.07 -11.82
N HIS A 420 -18.21 5.38 -11.00
CA HIS A 420 -19.61 5.43 -11.43
C HIS A 420 -19.97 6.70 -12.20
N THR A 421 -19.10 7.72 -12.23
CA THR A 421 -19.37 8.97 -12.94
C THR A 421 -19.49 8.76 -14.45
N TYR A 422 -20.31 9.60 -15.10
CA TYR A 422 -20.33 9.71 -16.56
C TYR A 422 -18.95 10.17 -17.08
N THR A 423 -18.29 11.04 -16.33
CA THR A 423 -16.95 11.57 -16.64
C THR A 423 -15.92 10.45 -16.81
N PHE A 424 -15.95 9.40 -15.96
CA PHE A 424 -15.10 8.22 -16.12
C PHE A 424 -15.41 7.43 -17.38
N GLN A 425 -16.66 7.43 -17.80
CA GLN A 425 -17.16 6.65 -18.93
C GLN A 425 -17.04 7.37 -20.30
N LEU A 426 -16.49 8.57 -20.37
CA LEU A 426 -16.30 9.29 -21.62
C LEU A 426 -15.29 8.57 -22.54
N ALA A 427 -15.49 8.69 -23.83
CA ALA A 427 -14.58 8.15 -24.84
C ALA A 427 -13.16 8.77 -24.72
N PRO A 428 -12.10 8.06 -25.20
CA PRO A 428 -10.76 8.61 -25.23
C PRO A 428 -10.69 9.84 -26.13
N SER A 429 -9.92 10.84 -25.69
CA SER A 429 -9.67 12.05 -26.48
C SER A 429 -8.59 11.75 -27.54
N PRO A 430 -8.85 12.06 -28.81
CA PRO A 430 -7.85 11.91 -29.85
C PRO A 430 -6.69 12.93 -29.73
N ALA A 431 -6.91 14.03 -29.01
CA ALA A 431 -5.92 15.08 -28.79
C ALA A 431 -5.18 14.87 -27.47
N GLN A 432 -3.85 14.94 -27.53
CA GLN A 432 -3.04 15.03 -26.31
C GLN A 432 -3.25 16.40 -25.66
N HIS A 433 -3.48 16.39 -24.37
CA HIS A 433 -3.58 17.62 -23.60
C HIS A 433 -2.16 18.13 -23.27
N PRO A 434 -1.87 19.43 -23.51
CA PRO A 434 -0.55 19.99 -23.19
C PRO A 434 -0.26 19.84 -21.69
N ALA A 435 0.94 19.39 -21.36
CA ALA A 435 1.39 19.31 -19.99
C ALA A 435 1.27 20.67 -19.29
N ARG A 436 0.82 20.68 -18.05
CA ARG A 436 0.62 21.87 -17.19
C ARG A 436 -0.53 22.82 -17.62
N SER A 437 -1.35 22.47 -18.60
CA SER A 437 -2.58 23.21 -18.87
C SER A 437 -3.75 22.70 -18.02
N PRO A 438 -4.73 23.54 -17.63
CA PRO A 438 -5.93 23.06 -16.94
C PRO A 438 -6.74 22.12 -17.82
N TYR A 439 -6.96 20.89 -17.38
CA TYR A 439 -7.74 19.89 -18.10
C TYR A 439 -9.22 19.98 -17.78
N ASN A 440 -10.07 19.88 -18.80
CA ASN A 440 -11.52 20.06 -18.63
C ASN A 440 -12.30 18.76 -18.41
N PHE A 441 -11.65 17.60 -18.52
CA PHE A 441 -12.26 16.27 -18.38
C PHE A 441 -13.39 15.98 -19.38
N ASN A 442 -13.38 16.62 -20.54
CA ASN A 442 -14.39 16.45 -21.59
C ASN A 442 -14.21 15.18 -22.45
N GLY A 443 -13.18 14.39 -22.18
CA GLY A 443 -12.85 13.08 -22.72
C GLY A 443 -11.88 12.38 -21.79
N ARG A 444 -11.41 11.18 -22.17
CA ARG A 444 -10.35 10.48 -21.41
C ARG A 444 -9.02 10.65 -22.10
N GLN A 445 -7.98 10.97 -21.35
CA GLN A 445 -6.63 11.01 -21.90
C GLN A 445 -6.06 9.61 -22.00
N LEU A 446 -5.36 9.33 -23.08
CA LEU A 446 -4.55 8.13 -23.20
C LEU A 446 -3.44 8.18 -22.16
N LYS A 447 -3.36 7.14 -21.33
CA LYS A 447 -2.33 7.01 -20.31
C LYS A 447 -1.53 5.74 -20.57
N ARG A 448 -0.22 5.86 -20.62
CA ARG A 448 0.65 4.69 -20.70
C ARG A 448 0.55 3.84 -19.45
N LEU A 449 0.61 2.52 -19.61
CA LEU A 449 0.63 1.56 -18.50
C LEU A 449 1.90 1.74 -17.66
N SER A 450 1.78 1.61 -16.34
CA SER A 450 2.95 1.50 -15.47
C SER A 450 3.65 0.14 -15.66
N ALA A 451 4.88 0.04 -15.17
CA ALA A 451 5.62 -1.22 -15.20
C ALA A 451 4.85 -2.40 -14.60
N GLU A 452 4.20 -2.15 -13.46
CA GLU A 452 3.38 -3.14 -12.77
C GLU A 452 2.15 -3.54 -13.58
N GLN A 453 1.51 -2.58 -14.26
CA GLN A 453 0.34 -2.87 -15.11
C GLN A 453 0.73 -3.70 -16.35
N VAL A 454 1.86 -3.41 -16.96
CA VAL A 454 2.37 -4.22 -18.10
C VAL A 454 2.70 -5.63 -17.62
N TRP A 455 3.46 -5.76 -16.53
CA TRP A 455 3.81 -7.06 -15.96
C TRP A 455 2.59 -7.90 -15.62
N ASP A 456 1.63 -7.33 -14.88
CA ASP A 456 0.42 -8.01 -14.43
C ASP A 456 -0.50 -8.38 -15.62
N SER A 457 -0.51 -7.57 -16.68
CA SER A 457 -1.22 -7.87 -17.93
C SER A 457 -0.59 -9.03 -18.69
N LEU A 458 0.74 -9.04 -18.83
CA LEU A 458 1.47 -10.16 -19.43
C LEU A 458 1.30 -11.45 -18.62
N LEU A 459 1.28 -11.32 -17.29
CA LEU A 459 1.02 -12.46 -16.40
C LEU A 459 -0.38 -13.04 -16.61
N THR A 460 -1.40 -12.20 -16.86
CA THR A 460 -2.78 -12.64 -17.19
C THR A 460 -2.84 -13.50 -18.45
N LEU A 461 -1.98 -13.23 -19.43
CA LEU A 461 -1.83 -14.05 -20.64
C LEU A 461 -1.11 -15.37 -20.38
N LYS A 462 -0.30 -15.45 -19.34
CA LYS A 462 0.55 -16.59 -19.03
C LYS A 462 -0.11 -17.62 -18.12
N ILE A 463 -0.80 -17.17 -17.06
CA ILE A 463 -1.30 -18.05 -15.99
C ILE A 463 -2.79 -17.86 -15.72
N ASP A 464 -3.39 -18.90 -15.18
CA ASP A 464 -4.75 -18.84 -14.66
C ASP A 464 -4.79 -18.12 -13.30
N LYS A 465 -5.84 -17.30 -13.08
CA LYS A 465 -6.15 -16.64 -11.80
C LYS A 465 -4.93 -15.94 -11.17
N PRO A 466 -4.34 -14.93 -11.83
CA PRO A 466 -3.15 -14.25 -11.33
C PRO A 466 -3.35 -13.61 -9.94
N ASP A 467 -4.59 -13.22 -9.61
CA ASP A 467 -4.91 -12.49 -8.36
C ASP A 467 -4.90 -13.38 -7.11
N VAL A 468 -4.89 -14.72 -7.24
CA VAL A 468 -4.88 -15.61 -6.07
C VAL A 468 -3.48 -16.10 -5.67
N ARG A 469 -2.47 -15.87 -6.50
CA ARG A 469 -1.10 -16.28 -6.21
C ARG A 469 -0.46 -15.29 -5.24
N LYS A 470 -0.22 -15.77 -4.02
CA LYS A 470 0.50 -15.02 -2.98
C LYS A 470 1.98 -15.36 -3.02
N GLY A 471 2.82 -14.36 -2.80
CA GLY A 471 4.23 -14.57 -2.54
C GLY A 471 4.39 -15.49 -1.33
N ASN A 472 5.09 -16.60 -1.49
CA ASN A 472 5.51 -17.38 -0.34
C ASN A 472 6.48 -16.50 0.43
N GLY A 473 6.03 -15.88 1.53
CA GLY A 473 6.93 -15.37 2.55
C GLY A 473 7.92 -16.49 2.83
N TYR A 474 9.19 -16.19 2.86
CA TYR A 474 10.29 -17.14 2.98
C TYR A 474 9.95 -18.28 3.95
N SER A 475 9.50 -19.43 3.44
CA SER A 475 9.23 -20.64 4.18
C SER A 475 10.39 -21.58 3.93
N GLY A 476 11.21 -21.86 4.90
CA GLY A 476 12.34 -22.77 4.73
C GLY A 476 13.40 -22.66 5.82
N GLY A 477 13.06 -22.08 6.98
CA GLY A 477 13.99 -21.97 8.10
C GLY A 477 15.14 -20.97 7.88
N ALA A 478 15.00 -20.09 6.90
CA ALA A 478 15.95 -19.01 6.64
C ALA A 478 15.23 -17.66 6.51
N ILE A 479 15.82 -16.62 7.09
CA ILE A 479 15.39 -15.25 6.98
C ILE A 479 16.42 -14.51 6.14
N MET A 480 15.95 -13.76 5.13
CA MET A 480 16.82 -12.92 4.33
C MET A 480 17.28 -11.72 5.13
N PHE A 481 18.58 -11.60 5.32
CA PHE A 481 19.21 -10.50 6.00
C PHE A 481 20.42 -10.01 5.19
N ARG A 482 20.46 -8.72 4.86
CA ARG A 482 21.52 -8.12 4.01
C ARG A 482 21.79 -8.93 2.73
N ASN A 483 20.73 -9.32 2.03
CA ASN A 483 20.80 -10.14 0.81
C ASN A 483 21.41 -11.56 1.00
N ARG A 484 21.51 -12.04 2.24
CA ARG A 484 21.96 -13.39 2.58
C ARG A 484 20.90 -14.10 3.42
N PRO A 485 20.69 -15.40 3.20
CA PRO A 485 19.83 -16.19 4.08
C PRO A 485 20.55 -16.46 5.40
N VAL A 486 19.90 -16.11 6.51
CA VAL A 486 20.30 -16.51 7.86
C VAL A 486 19.38 -17.64 8.29
N LEU A 487 19.99 -18.77 8.66
CA LEU A 487 19.25 -19.94 9.12
C LEU A 487 18.72 -19.70 10.54
N VAL A 488 17.44 -20.01 10.74
CA VAL A 488 16.72 -19.84 12.02
C VAL A 488 15.96 -21.11 12.42
N GLY A 489 16.24 -22.24 11.77
CA GLY A 489 15.54 -23.50 12.00
C GLY A 489 14.07 -23.40 11.61
N LYS A 490 13.18 -23.80 12.50
CA LYS A 490 11.72 -23.75 12.28
C LYS A 490 11.08 -22.41 12.70
N LYS A 491 11.87 -21.47 13.27
CA LYS A 491 11.35 -20.21 13.79
C LYS A 491 11.09 -19.18 12.70
N THR A 492 10.07 -18.38 12.91
CA THR A 492 9.82 -17.17 12.13
C THR A 492 10.47 -15.97 12.80
N MET A 493 10.61 -14.82 12.09
CA MET A 493 11.08 -13.59 12.73
C MET A 493 10.15 -13.12 13.86
N LYS A 494 8.85 -13.38 13.73
CA LYS A 494 7.89 -13.03 14.77
C LYS A 494 8.13 -13.84 16.05
N ASP A 495 8.45 -15.13 15.91
CA ASP A 495 8.78 -15.98 17.05
C ASP A 495 10.06 -15.50 17.74
N ILE A 496 11.11 -15.24 16.96
CA ILE A 496 12.39 -14.72 17.47
C ILE A 496 12.18 -13.38 18.16
N TYR A 497 11.42 -12.46 17.55
CA TYR A 497 11.10 -11.18 18.16
C TYR A 497 10.38 -11.35 19.51
N SER A 498 9.32 -12.15 19.53
CA SER A 498 8.51 -12.36 20.75
C SER A 498 9.31 -12.99 21.89
N GLU A 499 10.21 -13.92 21.57
CA GLU A 499 11.07 -14.58 22.56
C GLU A 499 12.18 -13.63 23.06
N VAL A 500 12.85 -12.92 22.15
CA VAL A 500 13.98 -12.06 22.49
C VAL A 500 13.57 -10.79 23.23
N ILE A 501 12.42 -10.18 22.87
CA ILE A 501 11.95 -8.95 23.53
C ILE A 501 11.58 -9.18 24.99
N ALA A 502 11.25 -10.41 25.35
CA ALA A 502 10.94 -10.82 26.72
C ALA A 502 12.19 -11.05 27.60
N ILE A 503 13.39 -10.99 27.02
CA ILE A 503 14.65 -11.18 27.74
C ILE A 503 15.14 -9.85 28.30
N ASP A 504 15.48 -9.83 29.60
CA ASP A 504 15.80 -8.60 30.31
C ASP A 504 17.30 -8.24 30.34
N SER A 505 18.19 -9.14 29.90
CA SER A 505 19.63 -8.86 29.90
C SER A 505 20.32 -9.15 28.57
N PRO A 506 21.29 -8.33 28.15
CA PRO A 506 22.04 -8.55 26.92
C PRO A 506 22.77 -9.91 26.88
N ALA A 507 23.34 -10.34 28.01
CA ALA A 507 24.02 -11.63 28.11
C ALA A 507 23.06 -12.82 27.91
N ALA A 508 21.82 -12.72 28.39
CA ALA A 508 20.81 -13.75 28.16
C ALA A 508 20.35 -13.78 26.69
N VAL A 509 20.28 -12.63 26.01
CA VAL A 509 20.03 -12.57 24.55
C VAL A 509 21.16 -13.22 23.76
N TRP A 510 22.41 -12.99 24.16
CA TRP A 510 23.55 -13.67 23.56
C TRP A 510 23.44 -15.21 23.71
N LYS A 511 23.14 -15.69 24.91
CA LYS A 511 22.91 -17.10 25.18
C LYS A 511 21.75 -17.68 24.37
N TYR A 512 20.71 -16.89 24.14
CA TYR A 512 19.62 -17.26 23.24
C TYR A 512 20.14 -17.44 21.79
N ALA A 513 20.96 -16.52 21.29
CA ALA A 513 21.56 -16.62 19.96
C ALA A 513 22.44 -17.86 19.83
N GLU A 514 23.26 -18.17 20.85
CA GLU A 514 24.09 -19.39 20.90
C GLU A 514 23.23 -20.67 20.86
N ASN A 515 22.15 -20.70 21.64
CA ASN A 515 21.26 -21.88 21.68
C ASN A 515 20.53 -22.06 20.35
N LEU A 516 20.03 -20.99 19.74
CA LEU A 516 19.42 -21.02 18.41
C LEU A 516 20.41 -21.52 17.37
N HIS A 517 21.66 -21.03 17.40
CA HIS A 517 22.71 -21.47 16.50
C HIS A 517 23.06 -22.94 16.69
N LYS A 518 23.15 -23.43 17.95
CA LYS A 518 23.40 -24.87 18.28
C LYS A 518 22.27 -25.77 17.76
N GLN A 519 21.00 -25.34 17.92
CA GLN A 519 19.84 -26.04 17.37
C GLN A 519 19.95 -26.19 15.84
N ILE A 520 20.29 -25.11 15.15
CA ILE A 520 20.46 -25.09 13.70
C ILE A 520 21.60 -26.04 13.26
N LYS A 521 22.69 -26.10 14.02
CA LYS A 521 23.81 -27.06 13.78
C LYS A 521 23.40 -28.49 14.09
N GLY A 522 22.64 -28.74 15.16
CA GLY A 522 22.14 -30.06 15.55
C GLY A 522 21.19 -30.66 14.53
N ASP A 523 20.27 -29.84 13.98
CA ASP A 523 19.39 -30.26 12.88
C ASP A 523 20.14 -30.63 11.59
N LYS A 524 21.41 -30.21 11.42
CA LYS A 524 22.27 -30.59 10.30
C LYS A 524 22.87 -32.00 10.43
N GLY A 525 22.78 -32.65 11.60
CA GLY A 525 23.25 -34.03 11.81
C GLY A 525 22.48 -35.11 11.05
N GLY A 526 21.41 -34.74 10.34
CA GLY A 526 20.58 -35.61 9.51
C GLY A 526 20.94 -35.66 8.01
N GLY A 527 22.21 -35.49 7.66
CA GLY A 527 22.77 -35.93 6.37
C GLY A 527 22.75 -34.89 5.22
N ALA A 528 23.71 -35.09 4.32
CA ALA A 528 23.98 -34.30 3.10
C ALA A 528 22.75 -34.02 2.19
N LYS A 529 21.66 -34.80 2.32
CA LYS A 529 20.40 -34.61 1.59
C LYS A 529 19.62 -33.34 2.03
N ALA A 530 19.65 -33.00 3.33
CA ALA A 530 19.01 -31.77 3.84
C ALA A 530 19.76 -30.51 3.37
N SER A 531 21.12 -30.59 3.33
CA SER A 531 21.96 -29.51 2.80
C SER A 531 21.74 -29.26 1.30
N GLY A 532 21.55 -30.31 0.51
CA GLY A 532 21.28 -30.23 -0.93
C GLY A 532 19.90 -29.61 -1.23
N LYS A 533 18.87 -30.06 -0.50
CA LYS A 533 17.50 -29.49 -0.63
C LYS A 533 17.47 -28.01 -0.25
N MET A 534 18.12 -27.65 0.85
CA MET A 534 18.17 -26.26 1.32
C MET A 534 18.99 -25.36 0.40
N LYS A 535 20.12 -25.87 -0.16
CA LYS A 535 20.93 -25.17 -1.17
C LYS A 535 20.12 -24.97 -2.46
N MET A 536 19.30 -25.94 -2.85
CA MET A 536 18.40 -25.86 -3.99
C MET A 536 17.25 -24.88 -3.73
N GLU A 537 16.64 -24.88 -2.54
CA GLU A 537 15.62 -23.90 -2.14
C GLU A 537 16.18 -22.48 -2.08
N MET A 538 17.41 -22.28 -1.58
CA MET A 538 18.12 -21.01 -1.63
C MET A 538 18.40 -20.55 -3.06
N MET A 539 18.82 -21.46 -3.93
CA MET A 539 19.08 -21.15 -5.34
C MET A 539 17.79 -20.85 -6.09
N MET A 540 16.69 -21.56 -5.77
CA MET A 540 15.36 -21.28 -6.29
C MET A 540 14.86 -19.93 -5.80
N ALA A 541 15.05 -19.57 -4.53
CA ALA A 541 14.69 -18.26 -3.99
C ALA A 541 15.51 -17.12 -4.62
N GLN A 542 16.81 -17.32 -4.85
CA GLN A 542 17.66 -16.37 -5.57
C GLN A 542 17.25 -16.23 -7.04
N ASN A 543 16.94 -17.33 -7.71
CA ASN A 543 16.48 -17.30 -9.11
C ASN A 543 15.09 -16.70 -9.22
N ALA A 544 14.18 -17.00 -8.30
CA ALA A 544 12.87 -16.38 -8.23
C ALA A 544 12.96 -14.86 -8.01
N ARG A 545 13.94 -14.42 -7.18
CA ARG A 545 14.21 -12.98 -6.97
C ARG A 545 14.83 -12.32 -8.20
N LYS A 546 15.67 -13.04 -8.94
CA LYS A 546 16.36 -12.54 -10.13
C LYS A 546 15.46 -12.49 -11.37
N TYR A 547 14.58 -13.48 -11.54
CA TYR A 547 13.78 -13.66 -12.76
C TYR A 547 12.28 -13.44 -12.55
N GLY A 548 11.83 -13.18 -11.31
CA GLY A 548 10.44 -13.08 -10.93
C GLY A 548 9.78 -14.46 -10.81
N GLN A 549 8.98 -14.64 -9.75
CA GLN A 549 8.04 -15.74 -9.71
C GLN A 549 6.83 -15.36 -10.57
N GLU A 550 6.03 -16.34 -11.02
CA GLU A 550 4.77 -16.10 -11.75
C GLU A 550 3.69 -15.53 -10.82
N MET A 551 3.96 -14.31 -10.34
CA MET A 551 3.10 -13.58 -9.39
C MET A 551 2.96 -12.14 -9.80
N ARG A 552 1.89 -11.50 -9.33
CA ARG A 552 1.66 -10.07 -9.55
C ARG A 552 2.77 -9.23 -8.93
N ALA A 553 2.98 -8.06 -9.51
CA ALA A 553 4.03 -7.13 -9.08
C ALA A 553 4.00 -6.82 -7.57
N SER A 554 2.80 -6.75 -6.97
CA SER A 554 2.61 -6.53 -5.53
C SER A 554 3.12 -7.66 -4.62
N GLU A 555 3.31 -8.85 -5.18
CA GLU A 555 3.77 -10.05 -4.46
C GLU A 555 5.26 -10.34 -4.70
N LEU A 556 5.89 -9.55 -5.54
CA LEU A 556 7.33 -9.59 -5.81
C LEU A 556 8.10 -8.70 -4.83
N SER A 557 9.42 -8.74 -4.90
CA SER A 557 10.30 -7.85 -4.11
C SER A 557 10.03 -6.37 -4.39
N SER A 558 10.15 -5.56 -3.37
CA SER A 558 9.79 -4.16 -3.37
C SER A 558 10.99 -3.25 -3.01
N PRO A 559 11.63 -2.57 -3.98
CA PRO A 559 11.51 -2.74 -5.44
C PRO A 559 12.21 -4.01 -5.95
N MET A 560 11.95 -4.38 -7.20
CA MET A 560 12.69 -5.45 -7.85
C MET A 560 14.16 -5.01 -8.10
N PRO A 561 15.11 -5.96 -8.16
CA PRO A 561 16.51 -5.67 -8.45
C PRO A 561 16.68 -5.02 -9.85
N ASN A 562 17.75 -4.23 -9.99
CA ASN A 562 18.15 -3.71 -11.29
C ASN A 562 18.33 -4.86 -12.31
N GLY A 563 17.87 -4.64 -13.54
CA GLY A 563 17.87 -5.65 -14.60
C GLY A 563 16.61 -6.51 -14.67
N HIS A 564 15.72 -6.46 -13.67
CA HIS A 564 14.41 -7.08 -13.77
C HIS A 564 13.48 -6.27 -14.68
N PHE A 565 12.56 -6.95 -15.38
CA PHE A 565 11.58 -6.33 -16.29
C PHE A 565 10.89 -5.10 -15.68
N LEU A 566 10.39 -5.20 -14.45
CA LEU A 566 9.71 -4.08 -13.77
C LEU A 566 10.60 -2.85 -13.66
N ARG A 567 11.89 -3.01 -13.30
CA ARG A 567 12.84 -1.89 -13.21
C ARG A 567 13.17 -1.29 -14.56
N GLN A 568 13.31 -2.10 -15.60
CA GLN A 568 13.53 -1.64 -16.98
C GLN A 568 12.32 -0.87 -17.50
N PHE A 569 11.10 -1.22 -17.07
CA PHE A 569 9.85 -0.56 -17.45
C PHE A 569 9.51 0.69 -16.63
N GLY A 570 10.37 1.11 -15.70
CA GLY A 570 10.19 2.33 -14.94
C GLY A 570 9.55 2.15 -13.57
N GLN A 571 9.56 0.93 -13.00
CA GLN A 571 9.19 0.75 -11.59
C GLN A 571 10.05 1.65 -10.71
N SER A 572 9.41 2.39 -9.81
CA SER A 572 10.08 3.21 -8.80
C SER A 572 11.10 2.40 -8.00
N ASP A 573 12.27 3.00 -7.73
CA ASP A 573 13.22 2.48 -6.74
C ASP A 573 12.78 2.73 -5.31
N ARG A 574 11.74 3.55 -5.14
CA ARG A 574 11.15 3.93 -3.85
C ARG A 574 12.12 4.73 -2.95
N GLU A 575 13.15 5.30 -3.54
CA GLU A 575 14.00 6.24 -2.85
C GLU A 575 13.34 7.63 -2.75
N VAL A 576 12.64 8.03 -3.80
CA VAL A 576 11.89 9.29 -3.87
C VAL A 576 10.40 9.00 -4.01
N ILE A 577 9.56 9.92 -3.51
CA ILE A 577 8.10 9.84 -3.58
C ILE A 577 7.65 9.93 -5.04
N GLU A 578 6.76 9.01 -5.45
CA GLU A 578 6.17 8.98 -6.80
C GLU A 578 7.24 9.00 -7.91
N ASN A 579 8.28 8.17 -7.77
CA ASN A 579 9.42 8.10 -8.68
C ASN A 579 9.24 7.08 -9.82
N ALA A 580 8.04 6.53 -10.01
CA ALA A 580 7.76 5.65 -11.13
C ALA A 580 7.76 6.44 -12.45
N SER A 581 8.51 5.97 -13.45
CA SER A 581 8.54 6.57 -14.80
C SER A 581 7.59 5.85 -15.73
N THR A 582 6.84 6.63 -16.49
CA THR A 582 6.06 6.15 -17.65
C THR A 582 6.66 6.59 -18.98
N ASP A 583 7.87 7.16 -18.98
CA ASP A 583 8.55 7.56 -20.19
C ASP A 583 8.91 6.35 -21.05
N SER A 584 8.87 6.54 -22.38
CA SER A 584 9.18 5.48 -23.33
C SER A 584 10.69 5.39 -23.54
N ASP A 585 11.23 4.17 -23.49
CA ASP A 585 12.61 3.88 -23.81
C ASP A 585 12.67 2.72 -24.84
N VAL A 586 13.65 2.76 -25.72
CA VAL A 586 13.93 1.71 -26.71
C VAL A 586 14.16 0.36 -26.02
N THR A 587 14.82 0.36 -24.86
CA THR A 587 15.08 -0.87 -24.08
C THR A 587 13.79 -1.55 -23.64
N GLN A 588 12.74 -0.79 -23.36
CA GLN A 588 11.43 -1.32 -22.99
C GLN A 588 10.74 -2.01 -24.15
N VAL A 589 10.79 -1.40 -25.34
CA VAL A 589 10.27 -2.02 -26.57
C VAL A 589 11.00 -3.32 -26.88
N LEU A 590 12.33 -3.32 -26.79
CA LEU A 590 13.15 -4.52 -26.98
C LEU A 590 12.85 -5.60 -25.93
N SER A 591 12.55 -5.21 -24.70
CA SER A 591 12.19 -6.14 -23.62
C SER A 591 10.81 -6.80 -23.84
N ILE A 592 9.88 -6.12 -24.51
CA ILE A 592 8.61 -6.71 -24.94
C ILE A 592 8.82 -7.65 -26.12
N LEU A 593 9.61 -7.26 -27.13
CA LEU A 593 9.81 -8.03 -28.35
C LEU A 593 10.69 -9.27 -28.16
N ASN A 594 11.66 -9.22 -27.25
CA ASN A 594 12.69 -10.25 -27.07
C ASN A 594 12.88 -10.68 -25.61
N GLY A 595 12.06 -10.19 -24.70
CA GLY A 595 12.19 -10.40 -23.27
C GLY A 595 11.87 -11.84 -22.83
N HIS A 596 12.29 -12.16 -21.63
CA HIS A 596 12.07 -13.48 -21.04
C HIS A 596 10.57 -13.81 -20.91
N ILE A 597 9.73 -12.81 -20.51
CA ILE A 597 8.29 -13.04 -20.30
C ILE A 597 7.52 -13.23 -21.59
N GLU A 598 7.87 -12.46 -22.64
CA GLU A 598 7.29 -12.63 -23.98
C GLU A 598 7.60 -14.03 -24.51
N LYS A 599 8.87 -14.45 -24.43
CA LYS A 599 9.27 -15.81 -24.80
C LYS A 599 8.52 -16.89 -24.04
N GLN A 600 8.28 -16.70 -22.75
CA GLN A 600 7.51 -17.65 -21.94
C GLN A 600 6.02 -17.70 -22.34
N ILE A 601 5.46 -16.58 -22.80
CA ILE A 601 4.08 -16.54 -23.29
C ILE A 601 4.00 -17.21 -24.67
N THR A 602 4.94 -16.89 -25.57
CA THR A 602 4.84 -17.25 -27.00
C THR A 602 5.48 -18.59 -27.37
N SER A 603 6.53 -19.02 -26.67
CA SER A 603 7.24 -20.28 -26.96
C SER A 603 6.70 -21.50 -26.25
N ASN A 604 5.89 -21.34 -25.22
CA ASN A 604 5.38 -22.44 -24.43
C ASN A 604 3.87 -22.60 -24.61
N GLY A 605 3.45 -23.59 -25.39
CA GLY A 605 2.02 -23.91 -25.61
C GLY A 605 1.22 -24.18 -24.32
N GLY A 606 1.86 -24.15 -23.15
CA GLY A 606 1.23 -24.22 -21.84
C GLY A 606 0.72 -22.88 -21.28
N SER A 607 1.04 -21.73 -21.92
CA SER A 607 0.49 -20.44 -21.46
C SER A 607 -1.01 -20.37 -21.63
N LYS A 608 -1.69 -19.61 -20.74
CA LYS A 608 -3.16 -19.50 -20.74
C LYS A 608 -3.70 -19.04 -22.08
N VAL A 609 -3.09 -18.02 -22.69
CA VAL A 609 -3.56 -17.49 -23.97
C VAL A 609 -3.56 -18.56 -25.06
N PHE A 610 -2.54 -19.43 -25.13
CA PHE A 610 -2.50 -20.53 -26.09
C PHE A 610 -3.56 -21.59 -25.83
N LYS A 611 -3.82 -21.93 -24.56
CA LYS A 611 -4.91 -22.84 -24.21
C LYS A 611 -6.25 -22.30 -24.69
N VAL A 612 -6.56 -21.05 -24.32
CA VAL A 612 -7.79 -20.34 -24.72
C VAL A 612 -7.94 -20.34 -26.25
N VAL A 613 -6.88 -20.02 -26.97
CA VAL A 613 -6.91 -19.97 -28.46
C VAL A 613 -7.06 -21.33 -29.07
N ASN A 614 -6.41 -22.36 -28.51
CA ASN A 614 -6.52 -23.74 -29.01
C ASN A 614 -7.91 -24.36 -28.83
N ASP A 615 -8.69 -23.88 -27.86
CA ASP A 615 -10.09 -24.25 -27.69
C ASP A 615 -11.00 -23.69 -28.79
N GLY A 616 -10.50 -22.74 -29.61
CA GLY A 616 -11.21 -22.18 -30.75
C GLY A 616 -11.44 -23.20 -31.86
N ARG A 617 -12.69 -23.28 -32.34
CA ARG A 617 -13.12 -24.28 -33.36
C ARG A 617 -12.69 -23.88 -34.78
N THR A 618 -12.67 -22.62 -35.09
CA THR A 618 -12.29 -22.05 -36.40
C THR A 618 -11.17 -21.06 -36.29
N ASP A 619 -10.48 -20.75 -37.38
CA ASP A 619 -9.45 -19.72 -37.38
C ASP A 619 -10.04 -18.35 -37.02
N ALA A 620 -11.27 -18.05 -37.42
CA ALA A 620 -11.98 -16.83 -37.02
C ALA A 620 -12.26 -16.79 -35.52
N ASP A 621 -12.73 -17.88 -34.89
CA ASP A 621 -12.91 -17.98 -33.44
C ASP A 621 -11.58 -17.84 -32.70
N LYS A 622 -10.51 -18.43 -33.19
CA LYS A 622 -9.15 -18.26 -32.62
C LYS A 622 -8.69 -16.80 -32.61
N ILE A 623 -8.93 -16.09 -33.70
CA ILE A 623 -8.59 -14.66 -33.82
C ILE A 623 -9.43 -13.85 -32.84
N ASP A 624 -10.74 -14.08 -32.73
CA ASP A 624 -11.60 -13.42 -31.76
C ASP A 624 -11.09 -13.63 -30.33
N ARG A 625 -10.68 -14.85 -29.97
CA ARG A 625 -10.10 -15.19 -28.66
C ARG A 625 -8.78 -14.49 -28.38
N ILE A 626 -7.91 -14.34 -29.39
CA ILE A 626 -6.64 -13.60 -29.27
C ILE A 626 -6.91 -12.13 -28.94
N PHE A 627 -7.80 -11.48 -29.69
CA PHE A 627 -8.15 -10.07 -29.49
C PHE A 627 -8.82 -9.83 -28.14
N LEU A 628 -9.77 -10.69 -27.75
CA LEU A 628 -10.40 -10.60 -26.45
C LEU A 628 -9.41 -10.77 -25.30
N SER A 629 -8.46 -11.72 -25.41
CA SER A 629 -7.44 -11.95 -24.39
C SER A 629 -6.46 -10.78 -24.23
N ILE A 630 -6.06 -10.12 -25.33
CA ILE A 630 -4.95 -9.15 -25.32
C ILE A 630 -5.47 -7.71 -25.31
N LEU A 631 -6.45 -7.40 -26.16
CA LEU A 631 -6.98 -6.05 -26.36
C LEU A 631 -8.35 -5.84 -25.71
N SER A 632 -8.96 -6.89 -25.15
CA SER A 632 -10.26 -6.84 -24.47
C SER A 632 -11.41 -6.39 -25.38
N ARG A 633 -11.28 -6.59 -26.68
CA ARG A 633 -12.28 -6.30 -27.71
C ARG A 633 -12.27 -7.33 -28.82
N ARG A 634 -13.31 -7.37 -29.62
CA ARG A 634 -13.32 -8.14 -30.85
C ARG A 634 -12.53 -7.42 -31.96
N PRO A 635 -11.95 -8.16 -32.93
CA PRO A 635 -11.29 -7.54 -34.09
C PRO A 635 -12.32 -6.81 -34.97
N SER A 636 -11.89 -5.75 -35.64
CA SER A 636 -12.62 -5.18 -36.76
C SER A 636 -12.57 -6.13 -37.96
N GLU A 637 -13.46 -5.95 -38.97
CA GLU A 637 -13.47 -6.80 -40.18
C GLU A 637 -12.14 -6.78 -40.93
N GLY A 638 -11.49 -5.62 -41.03
CA GLY A 638 -10.17 -5.51 -41.65
C GLY A 638 -9.06 -6.22 -40.87
N GLU A 639 -9.05 -6.12 -39.56
CA GLU A 639 -8.12 -6.88 -38.70
C GLU A 639 -8.37 -8.37 -38.84
N LYS A 640 -9.63 -8.80 -38.79
CA LYS A 640 -10.01 -10.20 -38.94
C LYS A 640 -9.53 -10.79 -40.28
N GLU A 641 -9.73 -10.07 -41.39
CA GLU A 641 -9.24 -10.47 -42.71
C GLU A 641 -7.71 -10.58 -42.74
N LEU A 642 -7.00 -9.58 -42.20
CA LEU A 642 -5.54 -9.57 -42.12
C LEU A 642 -5.01 -10.83 -41.38
N PHE A 643 -5.55 -11.13 -40.21
CA PHE A 643 -5.11 -12.27 -39.42
C PHE A 643 -5.54 -13.61 -40.04
N LEU A 644 -6.70 -13.70 -40.68
CA LEU A 644 -7.10 -14.90 -41.42
C LEU A 644 -6.12 -15.22 -42.56
N ASN A 645 -5.60 -14.19 -43.25
CA ASN A 645 -4.59 -14.38 -44.29
C ASN A 645 -3.27 -14.89 -43.71
N GLU A 646 -2.84 -14.42 -42.51
CA GLU A 646 -1.67 -14.95 -41.80
C GLU A 646 -1.88 -16.39 -41.39
N PHE A 647 -3.05 -16.77 -40.88
CA PHE A 647 -3.40 -18.14 -40.49
C PHE A 647 -3.38 -19.10 -41.66
N LYS A 648 -3.77 -18.66 -42.88
CA LYS A 648 -3.65 -19.46 -44.12
C LYS A 648 -2.20 -19.67 -44.53
N ARG A 649 -1.33 -18.64 -44.37
CA ARG A 649 0.08 -18.67 -44.81
C ARG A 649 0.98 -19.44 -43.86
N ASN A 650 0.81 -19.28 -42.55
CA ASN A 650 1.75 -19.70 -41.51
C ASN A 650 1.08 -20.51 -40.42
N ARG A 651 0.28 -21.53 -40.72
CA ARG A 651 -0.53 -22.28 -39.74
C ARG A 651 0.20 -22.66 -38.45
N GLY A 652 1.47 -23.05 -38.52
CA GLY A 652 2.27 -23.46 -37.35
C GLY A 652 2.75 -22.31 -36.47
N ALA A 653 2.82 -21.09 -36.98
CA ALA A 653 3.32 -19.90 -36.28
C ALA A 653 2.27 -18.80 -36.10
N ALA A 654 1.12 -18.90 -36.77
CA ALA A 654 0.12 -17.83 -36.84
C ALA A 654 -0.35 -17.33 -35.47
N VAL A 655 -0.65 -18.23 -34.54
CA VAL A 655 -1.06 -17.88 -33.16
C VAL A 655 0.06 -17.13 -32.44
N ARG A 656 1.31 -17.60 -32.57
CA ARG A 656 2.46 -16.96 -31.96
C ARG A 656 2.68 -15.55 -32.53
N ASN A 657 2.67 -15.44 -33.86
CA ASN A 657 2.85 -14.17 -34.57
C ASN A 657 1.76 -13.17 -34.19
N ALA A 658 0.50 -13.61 -34.11
CA ALA A 658 -0.63 -12.79 -33.71
C ALA A 658 -0.50 -12.30 -32.27
N VAL A 659 -0.16 -13.18 -31.33
CA VAL A 659 0.03 -12.82 -29.92
C VAL A 659 1.19 -11.83 -29.77
N SER A 660 2.37 -12.09 -30.37
CA SER A 660 3.51 -11.17 -30.33
C SER A 660 3.18 -9.82 -30.98
N ALA A 661 2.49 -9.81 -32.12
CA ALA A 661 2.09 -8.57 -32.77
C ALA A 661 1.19 -7.72 -31.91
N LEU A 662 0.12 -8.29 -31.32
CA LEU A 662 -0.84 -7.54 -30.50
C LEU A 662 -0.25 -7.04 -29.18
N ILE A 663 0.59 -7.82 -28.49
CA ILE A 663 1.30 -7.38 -27.27
C ILE A 663 2.21 -6.16 -27.58
N SER A 664 2.73 -6.06 -28.81
CA SER A 664 3.63 -5.00 -29.24
C SER A 664 2.91 -3.73 -29.72
N THR A 665 1.58 -3.74 -29.75
CA THR A 665 0.80 -2.57 -30.20
C THR A 665 0.76 -1.45 -29.16
N ALA A 666 0.62 -0.22 -29.63
CA ALA A 666 0.33 0.92 -28.74
C ALA A 666 -0.99 0.71 -27.95
N GLU A 667 -1.99 0.05 -28.56
CA GLU A 667 -3.26 -0.25 -27.89
C GLU A 667 -3.07 -1.13 -26.64
N PHE A 668 -2.17 -2.11 -26.68
CA PHE A 668 -1.83 -2.91 -25.49
C PHE A 668 -1.17 -2.06 -24.39
N MET A 669 -0.34 -1.08 -24.78
CA MET A 669 0.49 -0.31 -23.86
C MET A 669 -0.21 0.89 -23.19
N PHE A 670 -1.45 1.21 -23.61
CA PHE A 670 -2.16 2.39 -23.14
C PHE A 670 -3.53 2.03 -22.52
N ILE A 671 -3.95 2.85 -21.53
CA ILE A 671 -5.31 2.93 -21.03
C ILE A 671 -6.04 3.96 -21.89
N GLN A 672 -7.13 3.54 -22.49
CA GLN A 672 -7.98 4.38 -23.35
C GLN A 672 -9.10 5.06 -22.57
#